data_3340722f57e5352d08b4288a160ae941
#
_entry.id   3340722f57e5352d08b4288a160ae941
#
_cell.length_a   1.000
_cell.length_b   1.000
_cell.length_c   1.000
_cell.angle_alpha   90.00
_cell.angle_beta   90.00
_cell.angle_gamma   90.00
#
_symmetry.space_group_name_H-M   'P 1'
#
loop_
_entity.id
_entity.type
_entity.pdbx_description
1 polymer ?
#
loop_
_entity_poly.entity_id
_entity_poly.type
_entity_poly.pdbx_seq_one_letter_code
_entity_poly.pdbx_strand_id
1 'polypeptide(L)'
;MLIENLFKIFFQHFFDFLKEKQDKRYMKGILDKMRDKCWLSKQVDRAFFNSFQIDSKDLISNTIIKEMPILFKEIEKVSQNAAILFQLIQDDTLGEEGFNIKRCESTIIQANTSKGLLYGMYRLYEEILLGNRFEEIVSIPDQSIRMINHWDNMDGTIERGYAGESIFYANNQFRRDWTIVHEYARLLASIGINALSINNVNVHKVETRLITMDFIEDLKTMNAIFSSYGIKLFLSINFASPITIGRLETADPLDERVQNFWQKIVSNLYKEIPTFGGFVVKADSEGEPGPFAYGRGHDDGANMFAEILKPFGGICIWRCFVYNCKQDWRDRSIDRARAAYDHFMPLDGRFSDNVILQIKLGSLDFQVKEPVSPLFGGLRKTNQIIEFQLTQEYTGQQRAVYYQAPVWKEALDFDTKHDYSPSVVKGLLKSNSIDSKNSGICAVGVVGMDENWTHHKLMQSNIYAYGKLCWDNQLTSEEMANNWSKLSFILSDQGHKTVSEILITSRETYRLYNAPNGVGFMCKPHIHYGPDVDGYEYDRWGTYHFADRNGIGNNRSKTGTKYVEQYSSQRCEEYHNVKTCPDDLLLWFHYVKYDHKLQNGKTLIQDIYDNHFEGVERVQKYIAQWQTLENEIDEESYSNVSGLLDEQYDMAIEWRDQINTYFFRKSGISDKYNRNIYN
;
A
#
# COMPACT_ATOMS: atom_id res chain seq x y z
N MET A 1 -16.10 7.15 62.47
CA MET A 1 -15.04 7.88 61.67
C MET A 1 -13.78 7.04 61.42
N LEU A 2 -13.09 6.48 62.44
CA LEU A 2 -11.87 5.66 62.17
C LEU A 2 -12.18 4.34 61.44
N ILE A 3 -13.26 3.66 61.81
CA ILE A 3 -13.69 2.38 61.22
C ILE A 3 -14.22 2.60 59.78
N GLU A 4 -14.90 3.68 59.49
CA GLU A 4 -15.39 4.03 58.16
C GLU A 4 -14.26 4.41 57.20
N ASN A 5 -13.19 5.07 57.68
CA ASN A 5 -12.03 5.36 56.88
C ASN A 5 -11.20 4.11 56.55
N LEU A 6 -11.07 3.18 57.50
CA LEU A 6 -10.41 1.88 57.27
C LEU A 6 -11.18 1.01 56.26
N PHE A 7 -12.53 1.03 56.31
CA PHE A 7 -13.36 0.34 55.32
C PHE A 7 -13.23 0.96 53.92
N LYS A 8 -13.18 2.28 53.80
CA LYS A 8 -13.00 2.96 52.51
C LYS A 8 -11.62 2.64 51.89
N ILE A 9 -10.56 2.66 52.69
CA ILE A 9 -9.20 2.33 52.27
C ILE A 9 -9.11 0.86 51.83
N PHE A 10 -9.72 -0.06 52.62
CA PHE A 10 -9.76 -1.49 52.28
C PHE A 10 -10.56 -1.75 50.98
N PHE A 11 -11.73 -1.11 50.80
CA PHE A 11 -12.50 -1.22 49.57
C PHE A 11 -11.77 -0.61 48.36
N GLN A 12 -11.07 0.51 48.55
CA GLN A 12 -10.28 1.12 47.47
C GLN A 12 -9.15 0.18 47.04
N HIS A 13 -8.35 -0.37 47.96
CA HIS A 13 -7.31 -1.34 47.65
C HIS A 13 -7.85 -2.65 47.09
N PHE A 14 -9.03 -3.09 47.51
CA PHE A 14 -9.67 -4.28 46.99
C PHE A 14 -10.17 -4.06 45.56
N PHE A 15 -10.75 -2.88 45.24
CA PHE A 15 -11.15 -2.51 43.88
C PHE A 15 -9.93 -2.32 42.96
N ASP A 16 -8.87 -1.71 43.44
CA ASP A 16 -7.63 -1.53 42.68
C ASP A 16 -6.97 -2.91 42.39
N PHE A 17 -6.97 -3.81 43.35
CA PHE A 17 -6.51 -5.21 43.18
C PHE A 17 -7.37 -6.01 42.17
N LEU A 18 -8.70 -5.85 42.21
CA LEU A 18 -9.60 -6.50 41.25
C LEU A 18 -9.41 -5.93 39.85
N LYS A 19 -9.23 -4.63 39.73
CA LYS A 19 -8.94 -3.95 38.45
C LYS A 19 -7.60 -4.41 37.89
N GLU A 20 -6.56 -4.49 38.72
CA GLU A 20 -5.25 -5.01 38.30
C GLU A 20 -5.32 -6.49 37.87
N LYS A 21 -6.08 -7.34 38.56
CA LYS A 21 -6.32 -8.73 38.14
C LYS A 21 -7.14 -8.82 36.85
N GLN A 22 -8.12 -7.93 36.67
CA GLN A 22 -8.93 -7.86 35.45
C GLN A 22 -8.09 -7.38 34.31
N ASP A 23 -7.23 -6.38 34.51
CA ASP A 23 -6.30 -5.89 33.50
C ASP A 23 -5.24 -6.96 33.12
N LYS A 24 -4.68 -7.70 34.11
CA LYS A 24 -3.76 -8.83 33.85
C LYS A 24 -4.44 -10.00 33.08
N ARG A 25 -5.72 -10.31 33.39
CA ARG A 25 -6.50 -11.32 32.69
C ARG A 25 -6.86 -10.84 31.26
N TYR A 26 -7.20 -9.57 31.13
CA TYR A 26 -7.47 -8.94 29.85
C TYR A 26 -6.23 -8.94 28.97
N MET A 27 -5.07 -8.54 29.50
CA MET A 27 -3.78 -8.56 28.79
C MET A 27 -3.36 -9.98 28.40
N LYS A 28 -3.52 -10.96 29.30
CA LYS A 28 -3.25 -12.36 28.98
C LYS A 28 -4.19 -12.86 27.88
N GLY A 29 -5.47 -12.50 27.91
CA GLY A 29 -6.44 -12.83 26.87
C GLY A 29 -6.15 -12.20 25.52
N ILE A 30 -5.54 -11.01 25.48
CA ILE A 30 -5.03 -10.37 24.26
C ILE A 30 -3.83 -11.16 23.72
N LEU A 31 -2.84 -11.44 24.55
CA LEU A 31 -1.64 -12.18 24.16
C LEU A 31 -1.96 -13.60 23.66
N ASP A 32 -2.90 -14.28 24.33
CA ASP A 32 -3.35 -15.64 23.94
C ASP A 32 -4.23 -15.64 22.67
N LYS A 33 -4.75 -14.47 22.26
CA LYS A 33 -5.63 -14.30 21.10
C LYS A 33 -5.01 -13.44 20.00
N MET A 34 -3.76 -12.99 20.16
CA MET A 34 -3.09 -12.27 19.08
C MET A 34 -3.11 -13.15 17.84
N ARG A 35 -3.91 -12.71 16.86
CA ARG A 35 -4.18 -13.45 15.64
C ARG A 35 -2.96 -13.68 14.82
N ASP A 36 -2.00 -12.82 14.95
CA ASP A 36 -0.91 -12.81 14.05
C ASP A 36 0.40 -13.15 14.70
N LYS A 37 1.01 -14.05 14.04
CA LYS A 37 2.40 -14.42 14.18
C LYS A 37 3.28 -13.56 13.23
N CYS A 38 3.01 -12.24 13.12
CA CYS A 38 3.91 -11.32 12.43
C CYS A 38 5.02 -10.84 13.39
N TRP A 39 5.83 -9.91 12.93
CA TRP A 39 6.97 -9.39 13.71
C TRP A 39 6.61 -8.80 15.09
N LEU A 40 5.33 -8.50 15.37
CA LEU A 40 4.87 -7.96 16.66
C LEU A 40 4.49 -9.04 17.69
N SER A 41 4.48 -10.31 17.31
CA SER A 41 4.12 -11.43 18.19
C SER A 41 5.24 -11.83 19.16
N LYS A 42 6.46 -11.36 18.92
CA LYS A 42 7.61 -11.66 19.77
C LYS A 42 7.73 -10.64 20.91
N GLN A 43 7.83 -11.10 22.15
CA GLN A 43 8.16 -10.22 23.26
C GLN A 43 9.67 -10.10 23.45
N VAL A 44 10.12 -8.88 23.75
CA VAL A 44 11.50 -8.67 24.21
C VAL A 44 11.62 -9.24 25.62
N ASP A 45 12.42 -10.30 25.78
CA ASP A 45 12.74 -10.94 27.05
C ASP A 45 14.21 -10.61 27.41
N ARG A 46 14.42 -9.43 27.98
CA ARG A 46 15.73 -8.99 28.45
C ARG A 46 15.59 -8.28 29.80
N ALA A 47 16.23 -8.80 30.80
CA ALA A 47 16.20 -8.26 32.16
C ALA A 47 16.56 -6.76 32.27
N PHE A 48 17.31 -6.21 31.32
CA PHE A 48 17.65 -4.79 31.27
C PHE A 48 16.44 -3.89 31.01
N PHE A 49 15.42 -4.37 30.27
CA PHE A 49 14.23 -3.60 29.91
C PHE A 49 13.03 -3.98 30.77
N ASN A 50 13.17 -3.87 32.09
CA ASN A 50 12.16 -4.29 33.07
C ASN A 50 11.28 -3.16 33.58
N SER A 51 11.59 -1.91 33.23
CA SER A 51 10.83 -0.74 33.70
C SER A 51 10.84 0.41 32.74
N PHE A 52 9.75 1.19 32.72
CA PHE A 52 9.66 2.40 31.92
C PHE A 52 8.98 3.56 32.66
N GLN A 53 9.29 4.79 32.25
CA GLN A 53 8.68 6.01 32.76
C GLN A 53 8.18 6.86 31.60
N ILE A 54 6.96 7.36 31.72
CA ILE A 54 6.34 8.34 30.82
C ILE A 54 5.47 9.28 31.66
N ASP A 55 5.70 10.58 31.52
CA ASP A 55 5.01 11.60 32.32
C ASP A 55 3.83 12.24 31.56
N SER A 56 3.77 12.12 30.24
CA SER A 56 2.65 12.60 29.43
C SER A 56 1.38 11.78 29.69
N LYS A 57 0.21 12.43 29.58
CA LYS A 57 -1.10 11.84 29.90
C LYS A 57 -2.11 11.96 28.76
N ASP A 58 -1.68 12.26 27.54
CA ASP A 58 -2.55 12.32 26.38
C ASP A 58 -2.97 10.92 25.88
N LEU A 59 -3.79 10.89 24.84
CA LEU A 59 -4.35 9.66 24.28
C LEU A 59 -3.27 8.68 23.80
N ILE A 60 -2.25 9.18 23.10
CA ILE A 60 -1.16 8.36 22.54
C ILE A 60 -0.23 7.86 23.63
N SER A 61 0.07 8.69 24.63
CA SER A 61 0.86 8.27 25.80
C SER A 61 0.18 7.12 26.57
N ASN A 62 -1.16 7.14 26.65
CA ASN A 62 -1.91 6.03 27.23
C ASN A 62 -1.80 4.76 26.37
N THR A 63 -1.68 4.90 25.06
CA THR A 63 -1.40 3.77 24.17
C THR A 63 -0.01 3.21 24.41
N ILE A 64 1.02 4.04 24.51
CA ILE A 64 2.38 3.60 24.87
C ILE A 64 2.36 2.77 26.17
N ILE A 65 1.67 3.26 27.19
CA ILE A 65 1.55 2.53 28.49
C ILE A 65 0.92 1.15 28.32
N LYS A 66 -0.05 1.00 27.41
CA LYS A 66 -0.72 -0.28 27.13
C LYS A 66 0.14 -1.20 26.24
N GLU A 67 0.88 -0.65 25.30
CA GLU A 67 1.71 -1.39 24.36
C GLU A 67 3.00 -1.93 25.00
N MET A 68 3.59 -1.19 25.95
CA MET A 68 4.85 -1.60 26.59
C MET A 68 4.80 -3.04 27.14
N PRO A 69 3.81 -3.46 27.95
CA PRO A 69 3.75 -4.83 28.46
C PRO A 69 3.36 -5.88 27.38
N ILE A 70 2.86 -5.47 26.21
CA ILE A 70 2.65 -6.36 25.06
C ILE A 70 3.97 -6.67 24.39
N LEU A 71 4.81 -5.65 24.21
CA LEU A 71 6.07 -5.74 23.46
C LEU A 71 7.25 -6.21 24.32
N PHE A 72 7.26 -5.88 25.63
CA PHE A 72 8.34 -6.16 26.56
C PHE A 72 7.82 -7.02 27.70
N LYS A 73 8.42 -8.19 27.87
CA LYS A 73 8.02 -9.14 28.90
C LYS A 73 8.29 -8.59 30.30
N GLU A 74 7.29 -8.71 31.17
CA GLU A 74 7.40 -8.34 32.62
C GLU A 74 7.86 -6.89 32.88
N ILE A 75 7.60 -5.96 31.92
CA ILE A 75 7.96 -4.56 32.10
C ILE A 75 6.96 -3.84 33.01
N GLU A 76 7.43 -3.00 33.91
CA GLU A 76 6.60 -2.23 34.83
C GLU A 76 6.74 -0.72 34.60
N LYS A 77 5.63 0.02 34.76
CA LYS A 77 5.65 1.47 34.80
C LYS A 77 6.11 1.93 36.16
N VAL A 78 7.18 2.73 36.22
CA VAL A 78 7.74 3.32 37.47
C VAL A 78 7.76 4.84 37.38
N SER A 79 7.95 5.50 38.52
CA SER A 79 8.00 6.96 38.61
C SER A 79 9.43 7.53 38.60
N GLN A 80 10.44 6.70 38.83
CA GLN A 80 11.86 7.09 38.91
C GLN A 80 12.76 5.91 38.55
N ASN A 81 13.97 6.22 38.06
CA ASN A 81 15.03 5.24 37.74
C ASN A 81 14.60 4.13 36.78
N ALA A 82 13.82 4.47 35.78
CA ALA A 82 13.37 3.52 34.77
C ALA A 82 14.48 3.13 33.79
N ALA A 83 14.43 1.89 33.31
CA ALA A 83 15.32 1.41 32.26
C ALA A 83 15.03 2.10 30.89
N ILE A 84 13.75 2.45 30.65
CA ILE A 84 13.32 3.20 29.46
C ILE A 84 12.62 4.49 29.91
N LEU A 85 13.09 5.63 29.41
CA LEU A 85 12.54 6.95 29.68
C LEU A 85 11.92 7.56 28.43
N PHE A 86 10.66 7.95 28.49
CA PHE A 86 9.98 8.70 27.46
C PHE A 86 9.93 10.18 27.84
N GLN A 87 10.48 11.06 27.00
CA GLN A 87 10.62 12.49 27.28
C GLN A 87 10.11 13.33 26.13
N LEU A 88 9.15 14.21 26.40
CA LEU A 88 8.79 15.29 25.48
C LEU A 88 9.84 16.38 25.56
N ILE A 89 10.32 16.80 24.40
CA ILE A 89 11.31 17.87 24.25
C ILE A 89 10.81 18.92 23.24
N GLN A 90 11.58 19.97 23.03
CA GLN A 90 11.39 20.90 21.94
C GLN A 90 12.66 20.91 21.09
N ASP A 91 12.58 20.29 19.93
CA ASP A 91 13.67 20.21 18.94
C ASP A 91 13.07 20.32 17.54
N ASP A 92 13.19 21.51 16.94
CA ASP A 92 12.62 21.82 15.63
C ASP A 92 13.12 20.88 14.53
N THR A 93 14.27 20.25 14.72
CA THR A 93 14.84 19.31 13.74
C THR A 93 14.07 17.98 13.67
N LEU A 94 13.39 17.58 14.74
CA LEU A 94 12.62 16.32 14.77
C LEU A 94 11.22 16.46 14.14
N GLY A 95 10.69 17.67 13.99
CA GLY A 95 9.32 17.87 13.54
C GLY A 95 8.29 17.25 14.49
N GLU A 96 7.10 16.96 13.97
CA GLU A 96 5.99 16.42 14.78
C GLU A 96 6.14 14.92 15.08
N GLU A 97 6.74 14.15 14.18
CA GLU A 97 6.73 12.68 14.23
C GLU A 97 8.12 12.04 14.41
N GLY A 98 9.19 12.83 14.27
CA GLY A 98 10.55 12.36 14.50
C GLY A 98 10.85 12.11 15.97
N PHE A 99 11.89 11.31 16.20
CA PHE A 99 12.35 10.96 17.54
C PHE A 99 13.86 10.78 17.60
N ASN A 100 14.38 10.81 18.82
CA ASN A 100 15.76 10.47 19.13
C ASN A 100 15.79 9.42 20.23
N ILE A 101 16.53 8.32 20.03
CA ILE A 101 16.75 7.25 21.01
C ILE A 101 18.23 7.28 21.41
N LYS A 102 18.51 7.49 22.69
CA LYS A 102 19.88 7.49 23.26
C LYS A 102 20.05 6.35 24.24
N ARG A 103 21.15 5.63 24.13
CA ARG A 103 21.56 4.60 25.09
C ARG A 103 22.66 5.13 26.01
N CYS A 104 22.30 5.29 27.28
CA CYS A 104 23.20 5.66 28.37
C CYS A 104 23.07 4.61 29.48
N GLU A 105 23.03 5.02 30.74
CA GLU A 105 22.62 4.16 31.87
C GLU A 105 21.17 3.68 31.71
N SER A 106 20.31 4.55 31.19
CA SER A 106 18.94 4.23 30.75
C SER A 106 18.83 4.43 29.23
N THR A 107 17.84 3.82 28.61
CA THR A 107 17.48 4.12 27.22
C THR A 107 16.47 5.28 27.22
N ILE A 108 16.79 6.39 26.58
CA ILE A 108 15.95 7.59 26.55
C ILE A 108 15.36 7.76 25.15
N ILE A 109 14.03 7.83 25.06
CA ILE A 109 13.29 8.12 23.83
C ILE A 109 12.77 9.56 23.94
N GLN A 110 13.21 10.43 23.06
CA GLN A 110 12.88 11.86 23.02
C GLN A 110 12.14 12.21 21.75
N ALA A 111 11.09 13.02 21.82
CA ALA A 111 10.34 13.54 20.69
C ALA A 111 9.59 14.82 21.05
N ASN A 112 9.13 15.59 20.05
CA ASN A 112 8.32 16.78 20.28
C ASN A 112 6.88 16.46 20.66
N THR A 113 6.38 15.28 20.29
CA THR A 113 5.00 14.85 20.54
C THR A 113 4.96 13.39 21.03
N SER A 114 3.86 13.01 21.65
CA SER A 114 3.62 11.62 22.03
C SER A 114 3.56 10.67 20.84
N LYS A 115 3.26 11.17 19.64
CA LYS A 115 3.29 10.40 18.40
C LYS A 115 4.72 10.01 18.02
N GLY A 116 5.65 10.94 18.09
CA GLY A 116 7.08 10.64 17.93
C GLY A 116 7.60 9.66 18.99
N LEU A 117 7.15 9.79 20.26
CA LEU A 117 7.49 8.81 21.29
C LEU A 117 6.95 7.40 20.98
N LEU A 118 5.74 7.28 20.43
CA LEU A 118 5.16 6.00 20.01
C LEU A 118 5.99 5.33 18.92
N TYR A 119 6.38 6.10 17.89
CA TYR A 119 7.25 5.58 16.83
C TYR A 119 8.65 5.23 17.33
N GLY A 120 9.20 6.02 18.24
CA GLY A 120 10.45 5.71 18.93
C GLY A 120 10.38 4.41 19.75
N MET A 121 9.25 4.14 20.40
CA MET A 121 9.01 2.86 21.12
C MET A 121 9.07 1.67 20.16
N TYR A 122 8.35 1.72 19.05
CA TYR A 122 8.36 0.64 18.04
C TYR A 122 9.74 0.48 17.41
N ARG A 123 10.45 1.57 17.15
CA ARG A 123 11.82 1.51 16.66
C ARG A 123 12.78 0.85 17.66
N LEU A 124 12.70 1.20 18.94
CA LEU A 124 13.50 0.55 19.97
C LEU A 124 13.20 -0.95 20.05
N TYR A 125 11.93 -1.33 20.04
CA TYR A 125 11.50 -2.72 20.02
C TYR A 125 12.13 -3.49 18.83
N GLU A 126 12.04 -2.92 17.64
CA GLU A 126 12.60 -3.50 16.43
C GLU A 126 14.13 -3.68 16.50
N GLU A 127 14.87 -2.66 16.92
CA GLU A 127 16.33 -2.70 17.04
C GLU A 127 16.81 -3.77 18.02
N ILE A 128 16.07 -3.94 19.12
CA ILE A 128 16.38 -4.98 20.10
C ILE A 128 16.17 -6.37 19.53
N LEU A 129 15.06 -6.59 18.79
CA LEU A 129 14.78 -7.88 18.16
C LEU A 129 15.78 -8.21 17.05
N LEU A 130 16.21 -7.21 16.28
CA LEU A 130 17.25 -7.36 15.27
C LEU A 130 18.63 -7.60 15.87
N GLY A 131 18.80 -7.38 17.17
CA GLY A 131 20.08 -7.51 17.85
C GLY A 131 21.07 -6.39 17.52
N ASN A 132 20.59 -5.27 17.00
CA ASN A 132 21.43 -4.15 16.62
C ASN A 132 22.01 -3.43 17.84
N ARG A 133 23.26 -3.00 17.72
CA ARG A 133 23.93 -2.15 18.71
C ARG A 133 23.95 -0.73 18.20
N PHE A 134 23.52 0.20 19.01
CA PHE A 134 23.54 1.64 18.73
C PHE A 134 23.78 2.44 20.01
N GLU A 135 24.35 3.63 19.87
CA GLU A 135 24.49 4.61 20.95
C GLU A 135 23.38 5.65 20.83
N GLU A 136 23.07 6.09 19.62
CA GLU A 136 22.04 7.07 19.31
C GLU A 136 21.35 6.74 17.99
N ILE A 137 20.03 6.96 17.90
CA ILE A 137 19.24 6.88 16.67
C ILE A 137 18.39 8.13 16.59
N VAL A 138 18.65 8.99 15.62
CA VAL A 138 17.76 10.08 15.21
C VAL A 138 17.01 9.64 13.97
N SER A 139 15.69 9.73 14.00
CA SER A 139 14.86 9.29 12.90
C SER A 139 13.68 10.22 12.66
N ILE A 140 13.52 10.63 11.41
CA ILE A 140 12.50 11.58 10.96
C ILE A 140 11.88 11.00 9.69
N PRO A 141 10.55 10.96 9.57
CA PRO A 141 9.93 10.39 8.37
C PRO A 141 10.18 11.25 7.14
N ASP A 142 10.52 10.58 6.03
CA ASP A 142 10.70 11.22 4.73
C ASP A 142 9.38 11.75 4.15
N GLN A 143 8.29 11.07 4.42
CA GLN A 143 6.97 11.40 3.89
C GLN A 143 6.05 11.89 5.00
N SER A 144 5.38 13.03 4.79
CA SER A 144 4.43 13.58 5.77
C SER A 144 3.12 12.78 5.82
N ILE A 145 2.67 12.24 4.68
CA ILE A 145 1.52 11.35 4.59
C ILE A 145 1.99 9.96 4.20
N ARG A 146 1.70 8.99 5.07
CA ARG A 146 2.02 7.57 4.88
C ARG A 146 0.72 6.81 5.08
N MET A 147 0.04 6.51 3.95
CA MET A 147 -1.38 6.16 3.96
C MET A 147 -1.63 4.76 3.42
N ILE A 148 -2.61 4.07 4.00
CA ILE A 148 -3.25 2.90 3.41
C ILE A 148 -4.66 3.27 2.94
N ASN A 149 -4.97 2.95 1.69
CA ASN A 149 -6.34 2.90 1.17
C ASN A 149 -6.84 1.46 1.31
N HIS A 150 -7.70 1.19 2.27
CA HIS A 150 -8.20 -0.14 2.57
C HIS A 150 -9.52 -0.38 1.82
N TRP A 151 -9.55 -1.35 0.90
CA TRP A 151 -10.65 -1.54 -0.04
C TRP A 151 -11.57 -2.70 0.35
N ASP A 152 -12.27 -2.52 1.45
CA ASP A 152 -13.29 -3.45 1.93
C ASP A 152 -14.70 -3.00 1.50
N ASN A 153 -15.59 -3.96 1.33
CA ASN A 153 -17.01 -3.76 1.07
C ASN A 153 -17.84 -4.14 2.30
N MET A 154 -18.98 -3.48 2.51
CA MET A 154 -19.80 -3.73 3.70
C MET A 154 -20.48 -5.11 3.69
N ASP A 155 -20.56 -5.79 2.54
CA ASP A 155 -21.04 -7.18 2.46
C ASP A 155 -20.06 -8.19 3.09
N GLY A 156 -18.83 -7.77 3.37
CA GLY A 156 -17.75 -8.58 3.94
C GLY A 156 -16.68 -9.00 2.95
N THR A 157 -16.86 -8.68 1.66
CA THR A 157 -15.84 -8.94 0.65
C THR A 157 -14.73 -7.90 0.69
N ILE A 158 -13.56 -8.27 0.21
CA ILE A 158 -12.42 -7.40 0.01
C ILE A 158 -12.22 -7.24 -1.50
N GLU A 159 -12.09 -6.02 -1.99
CA GLU A 159 -11.82 -5.77 -3.41
C GLU A 159 -10.45 -6.33 -3.77
N ARG A 160 -10.42 -7.29 -4.71
CA ARG A 160 -9.20 -8.05 -5.02
C ARG A 160 -8.54 -8.66 -3.79
N GLY A 161 -9.33 -8.99 -2.78
CA GLY A 161 -8.87 -9.51 -1.49
C GLY A 161 -8.76 -11.02 -1.52
N TYR A 162 -7.59 -11.48 -1.12
CA TYR A 162 -7.26 -12.91 -1.08
C TYR A 162 -6.82 -13.34 0.31
N ALA A 163 -6.99 -12.44 1.29
CA ALA A 163 -6.64 -12.65 2.69
C ALA A 163 -7.88 -12.96 3.58
N GLY A 164 -8.88 -13.60 3.00
CA GLY A 164 -10.14 -13.90 3.67
C GLY A 164 -11.18 -12.79 3.54
N GLU A 165 -12.03 -12.64 4.54
CA GLU A 165 -13.08 -11.63 4.57
C GLU A 165 -12.58 -10.30 5.17
N SER A 166 -13.39 -9.23 5.01
CA SER A 166 -13.14 -7.93 5.62
C SER A 166 -12.99 -8.01 7.16
N ILE A 167 -11.98 -7.32 7.67
CA ILE A 167 -11.81 -7.14 9.13
C ILE A 167 -12.79 -6.12 9.72
N PHE A 168 -13.37 -5.26 8.89
CA PHE A 168 -14.27 -4.18 9.33
C PHE A 168 -15.74 -4.53 9.20
N TYR A 169 -16.12 -5.27 8.15
CA TYR A 169 -17.49 -5.44 7.74
C TYR A 169 -17.94 -6.89 7.59
N ALA A 170 -19.23 -7.12 7.80
CA ALA A 170 -19.93 -8.35 7.43
C ALA A 170 -21.44 -8.06 7.31
N ASN A 171 -22.10 -8.67 6.34
CA ASN A 171 -23.56 -8.58 6.18
C ASN A 171 -24.10 -7.13 6.15
N ASN A 172 -23.39 -6.21 5.48
CA ASN A 172 -23.71 -4.80 5.37
C ASN A 172 -23.75 -4.03 6.72
N GLN A 173 -22.93 -4.46 7.68
CA GLN A 173 -22.75 -3.84 8.99
C GLN A 173 -21.28 -3.86 9.39
N PHE A 174 -20.90 -3.00 10.35
CA PHE A 174 -19.63 -3.15 11.04
C PHE A 174 -19.60 -4.44 11.86
N ARG A 175 -18.50 -5.20 11.83
CA ARG A 175 -18.31 -6.41 12.64
C ARG A 175 -18.29 -6.11 14.13
N ARG A 176 -17.82 -4.90 14.50
CA ARG A 176 -17.65 -4.46 15.89
C ARG A 176 -16.70 -5.36 16.70
N ASP A 177 -15.84 -6.12 16.02
CA ASP A 177 -14.70 -6.75 16.64
C ASP A 177 -13.57 -5.71 16.76
N TRP A 178 -13.68 -4.89 17.79
CA TRP A 178 -12.73 -3.80 18.00
C TRP A 178 -11.34 -4.29 18.39
N THR A 179 -11.19 -5.54 18.83
CA THR A 179 -9.90 -6.14 19.14
C THR A 179 -9.04 -6.24 17.88
N ILE A 180 -9.60 -6.76 16.77
CA ILE A 180 -8.84 -6.85 15.52
C ILE A 180 -8.51 -5.46 14.94
N VAL A 181 -9.39 -4.47 15.16
CA VAL A 181 -9.12 -3.09 14.73
C VAL A 181 -7.97 -2.48 15.53
N HIS A 182 -7.87 -2.77 16.84
CA HIS A 182 -6.71 -2.38 17.65
C HIS A 182 -5.42 -3.06 17.20
N GLU A 183 -5.47 -4.36 16.89
CA GLU A 183 -4.31 -5.11 16.37
C GLU A 183 -3.84 -4.54 15.04
N TYR A 184 -4.77 -4.20 14.15
CA TYR A 184 -4.46 -3.57 12.87
C TYR A 184 -3.87 -2.16 13.06
N ALA A 185 -4.41 -1.35 13.96
CA ALA A 185 -3.86 -0.03 14.27
C ALA A 185 -2.43 -0.12 14.84
N ARG A 186 -2.16 -1.12 15.71
CA ARG A 186 -0.81 -1.46 16.20
C ARG A 186 0.13 -1.79 15.04
N LEU A 187 -0.30 -2.70 14.15
CA LEU A 187 0.46 -3.12 12.99
C LEU A 187 0.86 -1.91 12.14
N LEU A 188 -0.08 -1.05 11.80
CA LEU A 188 0.15 0.15 11.01
C LEU A 188 1.09 1.15 11.69
N ALA A 189 0.87 1.42 12.98
CA ALA A 189 1.70 2.35 13.75
C ALA A 189 3.15 1.83 13.90
N SER A 190 3.33 0.50 14.05
CA SER A 190 4.66 -0.12 14.18
C SER A 190 5.55 0.08 12.97
N ILE A 191 4.97 0.29 11.80
CA ILE A 191 5.67 0.59 10.56
C ILE A 191 5.57 2.05 10.13
N GLY A 192 5.08 2.92 11.04
CA GLY A 192 5.07 4.36 10.83
C GLY A 192 3.93 4.89 9.94
N ILE A 193 2.87 4.14 9.67
CA ILE A 193 1.69 4.61 8.95
C ILE A 193 0.91 5.60 9.82
N ASN A 194 0.47 6.72 9.23
CA ASN A 194 -0.21 7.80 9.94
C ASN A 194 -1.56 8.20 9.35
N ALA A 195 -2.02 7.53 8.30
CA ALA A 195 -3.32 7.76 7.68
C ALA A 195 -3.92 6.46 7.14
N LEU A 196 -5.24 6.31 7.26
CA LEU A 196 -6.00 5.18 6.76
C LEU A 196 -7.30 5.68 6.13
N SER A 197 -7.56 5.32 4.88
CA SER A 197 -8.89 5.42 4.29
C SER A 197 -9.58 4.07 4.35
N ILE A 198 -10.78 4.03 4.88
CA ILE A 198 -11.65 2.86 4.82
C ILE A 198 -12.66 3.02 3.70
N ASN A 199 -13.27 1.90 3.32
CA ASN A 199 -14.20 1.77 2.22
C ASN A 199 -13.52 1.73 0.84
N ASN A 200 -14.03 0.87 -0.02
CA ASN A 200 -13.58 0.76 -1.41
C ASN A 200 -13.79 2.09 -2.14
N VAL A 201 -12.87 2.46 -3.01
CA VAL A 201 -13.02 3.67 -3.85
C VAL A 201 -14.12 3.54 -4.90
N ASN A 202 -14.52 2.30 -5.27
CA ASN A 202 -15.72 1.98 -6.02
C ASN A 202 -16.91 1.88 -5.04
N VAL A 203 -17.36 3.01 -4.52
CA VAL A 203 -18.33 3.07 -3.42
C VAL A 203 -19.70 2.57 -3.86
N HIS A 204 -20.12 1.42 -3.35
CA HIS A 204 -21.43 0.83 -3.65
C HIS A 204 -22.58 1.49 -2.87
N LYS A 205 -23.81 1.02 -3.11
CA LYS A 205 -25.01 1.69 -2.57
C LYS A 205 -25.06 1.71 -1.05
N VAL A 206 -24.63 0.65 -0.38
CA VAL A 206 -24.69 0.57 1.09
C VAL A 206 -23.61 1.46 1.70
N GLU A 207 -22.39 1.38 1.16
CA GLU A 207 -21.22 2.12 1.58
C GLU A 207 -21.40 3.63 1.42
N THR A 208 -22.18 4.07 0.44
CA THR A 208 -22.54 5.49 0.28
C THR A 208 -23.14 6.09 1.57
N ARG A 209 -23.80 5.26 2.40
CA ARG A 209 -24.40 5.69 3.68
C ARG A 209 -23.39 5.89 4.81
N LEU A 210 -22.12 5.50 4.66
CA LEU A 210 -21.10 5.72 5.69
C LEU A 210 -20.92 7.20 6.04
N ILE A 211 -21.23 8.11 5.13
CA ILE A 211 -21.20 9.56 5.40
C ILE A 211 -22.43 10.06 6.18
N THR A 212 -23.41 9.22 6.48
CA THR A 212 -24.62 9.59 7.21
C THR A 212 -24.51 9.29 8.70
N MET A 213 -25.51 9.73 9.47
CA MET A 213 -25.57 9.44 10.90
C MET A 213 -25.84 7.96 11.22
N ASP A 214 -26.19 7.13 10.23
CA ASP A 214 -26.56 5.73 10.45
C ASP A 214 -25.40 4.90 11.02
N PHE A 215 -24.15 5.25 10.66
CA PHE A 215 -22.94 4.55 11.07
C PHE A 215 -21.99 5.39 11.92
N ILE A 216 -22.45 6.55 12.39
CA ILE A 216 -21.59 7.53 13.06
C ILE A 216 -20.94 6.98 14.34
N GLU A 217 -21.64 6.18 15.14
CA GLU A 217 -21.11 5.62 16.38
C GLU A 217 -20.02 4.58 16.11
N ASP A 218 -20.16 3.78 15.06
CA ASP A 218 -19.12 2.84 14.63
C ASP A 218 -17.89 3.59 14.11
N LEU A 219 -18.08 4.64 13.32
CA LEU A 219 -16.99 5.50 12.84
C LEU A 219 -16.29 6.25 13.97
N LYS A 220 -17.02 6.74 14.97
CA LYS A 220 -16.42 7.36 16.17
C LYS A 220 -15.53 6.37 16.91
N THR A 221 -16.02 5.16 17.11
CA THR A 221 -15.25 4.12 17.80
C THR A 221 -13.98 3.76 17.01
N MET A 222 -14.11 3.55 15.71
CA MET A 222 -13.00 3.27 14.82
C MET A 222 -11.98 4.41 14.82
N ASN A 223 -12.44 5.66 14.67
CA ASN A 223 -11.57 6.83 14.71
C ASN A 223 -10.85 6.97 16.07
N ALA A 224 -11.53 6.70 17.19
CA ALA A 224 -10.91 6.75 18.50
C ALA A 224 -9.77 5.73 18.62
N ILE A 225 -9.96 4.52 18.09
CA ILE A 225 -8.91 3.49 18.05
C ILE A 225 -7.73 3.98 17.21
N PHE A 226 -7.92 4.34 15.95
CA PHE A 226 -6.83 4.77 15.07
C PHE A 226 -6.14 6.04 15.60
N SER A 227 -6.88 7.02 16.07
CA SER A 227 -6.32 8.23 16.66
C SER A 227 -5.45 7.95 17.89
N SER A 228 -5.77 6.91 18.67
CA SER A 228 -4.96 6.50 19.81
C SER A 228 -3.58 5.97 19.42
N TYR A 229 -3.42 5.53 18.16
CA TYR A 229 -2.14 5.14 17.55
C TYR A 229 -1.57 6.24 16.63
N GLY A 230 -2.11 7.46 16.67
CA GLY A 230 -1.64 8.57 15.85
C GLY A 230 -2.04 8.50 14.37
N ILE A 231 -3.01 7.66 14.01
CA ILE A 231 -3.46 7.43 12.63
C ILE A 231 -4.75 8.23 12.38
N LYS A 232 -4.77 9.05 11.32
CA LYS A 232 -5.96 9.79 10.88
C LYS A 232 -6.87 8.90 10.03
N LEU A 233 -8.16 8.94 10.32
CA LEU A 233 -9.17 8.22 9.54
C LEU A 233 -9.71 9.09 8.39
N PHE A 234 -9.76 8.52 7.19
CA PHE A 234 -10.37 9.05 5.99
C PHE A 234 -11.50 8.13 5.50
N LEU A 235 -12.38 8.63 4.67
CA LEU A 235 -13.42 7.85 3.99
C LEU A 235 -13.31 7.99 2.47
N SER A 236 -13.39 6.87 1.76
CA SER A 236 -13.71 6.89 0.34
C SER A 236 -15.20 7.17 0.15
N ILE A 237 -15.54 8.08 -0.75
CA ILE A 237 -16.92 8.55 -0.96
C ILE A 237 -17.33 8.47 -2.42
N ASN A 238 -18.64 8.32 -2.66
CA ASN A 238 -19.21 8.40 -4.00
C ASN A 238 -19.57 9.84 -4.35
N PHE A 239 -19.06 10.35 -5.47
CA PHE A 239 -19.32 11.70 -5.95
C PHE A 239 -20.81 12.01 -6.15
N ALA A 240 -21.62 11.02 -6.56
CA ALA A 240 -23.05 11.16 -6.78
C ALA A 240 -23.92 11.01 -5.51
N SER A 241 -23.33 11.03 -4.30
CA SER A 241 -24.09 10.97 -3.05
C SER A 241 -25.21 12.02 -2.93
N PRO A 242 -25.09 13.24 -3.47
CA PRO A 242 -26.21 14.20 -3.52
C PRO A 242 -27.46 13.63 -4.20
N ILE A 243 -27.30 12.83 -5.24
CA ILE A 243 -28.41 12.17 -5.95
C ILE A 243 -28.90 10.96 -5.13
N THR A 244 -27.99 10.07 -4.74
CA THR A 244 -28.35 8.76 -4.18
C THR A 244 -28.87 8.83 -2.74
N ILE A 245 -28.33 9.75 -1.93
CA ILE A 245 -28.73 9.98 -0.53
C ILE A 245 -29.52 11.28 -0.40
N GLY A 246 -29.00 12.36 -1.03
CA GLY A 246 -29.57 13.70 -0.93
C GLY A 246 -30.90 13.89 -1.68
N ARG A 247 -31.24 12.94 -2.58
CA ARG A 247 -32.42 13.01 -3.46
C ARG A 247 -32.46 14.27 -4.34
N LEU A 248 -31.29 14.82 -4.64
CA LEU A 248 -31.12 15.90 -5.61
C LEU A 248 -31.18 15.34 -7.03
N GLU A 249 -31.53 16.19 -8.00
CA GLU A 249 -31.55 15.81 -9.42
C GLU A 249 -30.15 15.87 -10.07
N THR A 250 -29.17 16.43 -9.36
CA THR A 250 -27.82 16.69 -9.86
C THR A 250 -26.77 16.46 -8.79
N ALA A 251 -25.54 16.19 -9.21
CA ALA A 251 -24.34 16.26 -8.40
C ALA A 251 -23.32 17.27 -8.99
N ASP A 252 -23.79 18.26 -9.78
CA ASP A 252 -22.93 19.33 -10.32
C ASP A 252 -22.22 20.05 -9.16
N PRO A 253 -20.87 20.04 -9.10
CA PRO A 253 -20.12 20.62 -7.99
C PRO A 253 -20.30 22.14 -7.83
N LEU A 254 -20.82 22.82 -8.87
CA LEU A 254 -21.11 24.26 -8.84
C LEU A 254 -22.58 24.58 -8.50
N ASP A 255 -23.45 23.58 -8.31
CA ASP A 255 -24.83 23.77 -7.84
C ASP A 255 -24.83 24.01 -6.33
N GLU A 256 -25.40 25.13 -5.88
CA GLU A 256 -25.45 25.48 -4.46
C GLU A 256 -26.17 24.44 -3.59
N ARG A 257 -27.15 23.72 -4.13
CA ARG A 257 -27.86 22.64 -3.39
C ARG A 257 -26.93 21.46 -3.12
N VAL A 258 -26.02 21.14 -4.08
CA VAL A 258 -24.99 20.10 -3.95
C VAL A 258 -23.94 20.52 -2.93
N GLN A 259 -23.47 21.77 -2.99
CA GLN A 259 -22.54 22.33 -2.01
C GLN A 259 -23.13 22.32 -0.60
N ASN A 260 -24.39 22.76 -0.44
CA ASN A 260 -25.10 22.75 0.84
C ASN A 260 -25.30 21.32 1.38
N PHE A 261 -25.55 20.34 0.52
CA PHE A 261 -25.64 18.94 0.91
C PHE A 261 -24.30 18.47 1.53
N TRP A 262 -23.17 18.67 0.83
CA TRP A 262 -21.86 18.28 1.32
C TRP A 262 -21.43 19.08 2.55
N GLN A 263 -21.72 20.38 2.61
CA GLN A 263 -21.46 21.20 3.79
C GLN A 263 -22.15 20.64 5.04
N LYS A 264 -23.39 20.20 4.92
CA LYS A 264 -24.13 19.57 6.02
C LYS A 264 -23.52 18.25 6.44
N ILE A 265 -23.16 17.38 5.47
CA ILE A 265 -22.52 16.10 5.74
C ILE A 265 -21.19 16.30 6.48
N VAL A 266 -20.32 17.15 5.95
CA VAL A 266 -19.00 17.43 6.53
C VAL A 266 -19.12 18.04 7.91
N SER A 267 -20.02 19.03 8.10
CA SER A 267 -20.22 19.65 9.42
C SER A 267 -20.70 18.63 10.46
N ASN A 268 -21.56 17.70 10.08
CA ASN A 268 -22.02 16.64 10.98
C ASN A 268 -20.89 15.65 11.33
N LEU A 269 -20.09 15.25 10.34
CA LEU A 269 -18.95 14.35 10.57
C LEU A 269 -17.92 14.97 11.51
N TYR A 270 -17.52 16.22 11.28
CA TYR A 270 -16.51 16.86 12.14
C TYR A 270 -17.06 17.25 13.52
N LYS A 271 -18.37 17.48 13.65
CA LYS A 271 -18.99 17.65 14.98
C LYS A 271 -18.83 16.41 15.84
N GLU A 272 -18.98 15.21 15.24
CA GLU A 272 -18.90 13.92 15.96
C GLU A 272 -17.50 13.36 15.99
N ILE A 273 -16.66 13.65 14.97
CA ILE A 273 -15.30 13.16 14.79
C ILE A 273 -14.36 14.33 14.46
N PRO A 274 -13.95 15.15 15.45
CA PRO A 274 -13.15 16.36 15.20
C PRO A 274 -11.77 16.08 14.58
N THR A 275 -11.24 14.86 14.72
CA THR A 275 -9.93 14.43 14.18
C THR A 275 -10.02 13.77 12.82
N PHE A 276 -11.21 13.76 12.18
CA PHE A 276 -11.42 13.17 10.86
C PHE A 276 -10.50 13.79 9.82
N GLY A 277 -9.86 12.96 8.96
CA GLY A 277 -8.82 13.40 8.01
C GLY A 277 -9.38 14.05 6.75
N GLY A 278 -10.50 13.56 6.25
CA GLY A 278 -11.10 14.01 5.00
C GLY A 278 -11.56 12.87 4.08
N PHE A 279 -11.64 13.15 2.80
CA PHE A 279 -12.20 12.23 1.81
C PHE A 279 -11.18 11.77 0.77
N VAL A 280 -11.35 10.53 0.31
CA VAL A 280 -10.74 9.99 -0.92
C VAL A 280 -11.83 9.87 -1.98
N VAL A 281 -11.59 10.42 -3.17
CA VAL A 281 -12.58 10.48 -4.25
C VAL A 281 -12.02 9.84 -5.52
N LYS A 282 -12.76 8.87 -6.07
CA LYS A 282 -12.62 8.38 -7.44
C LYS A 282 -13.79 8.93 -8.25
N ALA A 283 -13.52 9.59 -9.39
CA ALA A 283 -14.53 10.21 -10.23
C ALA A 283 -14.21 10.04 -11.71
N ASP A 284 -15.24 9.97 -12.55
CA ASP A 284 -15.14 9.86 -14.02
C ASP A 284 -14.28 8.67 -14.50
N SER A 285 -14.32 7.57 -13.78
CA SER A 285 -13.52 6.39 -14.09
C SER A 285 -14.31 5.10 -13.84
N GLU A 286 -14.23 4.13 -14.72
CA GLU A 286 -14.83 2.79 -14.61
C GLU A 286 -16.35 2.80 -14.31
N GLY A 287 -17.04 3.83 -14.78
CA GLY A 287 -18.47 4.00 -14.54
C GLY A 287 -18.81 4.76 -13.25
N GLU A 288 -17.83 5.13 -12.45
CA GLU A 288 -18.05 6.00 -11.30
C GLU A 288 -18.39 7.42 -11.78
N PRO A 289 -19.42 8.04 -11.16
CA PRO A 289 -19.84 9.37 -11.54
C PRO A 289 -18.80 10.44 -11.18
N GLY A 290 -18.77 11.52 -11.96
CA GLY A 290 -17.84 12.61 -11.74
C GLY A 290 -18.25 13.93 -12.37
N PRO A 291 -17.38 14.95 -12.31
CA PRO A 291 -17.64 16.29 -12.83
C PRO A 291 -17.95 16.34 -14.33
N PHE A 292 -17.40 15.44 -15.13
CA PHE A 292 -17.59 15.44 -16.59
C PHE A 292 -19.05 15.28 -17.02
N ALA A 293 -19.86 14.58 -16.23
CA ALA A 293 -21.29 14.45 -16.46
C ALA A 293 -22.04 15.81 -16.49
N TYR A 294 -21.43 16.84 -15.92
CA TYR A 294 -21.99 18.19 -15.79
C TYR A 294 -21.21 19.24 -16.58
N GLY A 295 -20.28 18.81 -17.44
CA GLY A 295 -19.40 19.72 -18.20
C GLY A 295 -18.41 20.48 -17.31
N ARG A 296 -18.04 19.91 -16.17
CA ARG A 296 -17.10 20.49 -15.20
C ARG A 296 -15.76 19.77 -15.27
N GLY A 297 -14.68 20.43 -14.79
CA GLY A 297 -13.36 19.85 -14.64
C GLY A 297 -13.20 19.09 -13.32
N HIS A 298 -12.14 18.27 -13.23
CA HIS A 298 -11.77 17.62 -11.98
C HIS A 298 -11.38 18.61 -10.90
N ASP A 299 -10.85 19.78 -11.27
CA ASP A 299 -10.56 20.88 -10.37
C ASP A 299 -11.86 21.44 -9.74
N ASP A 300 -12.95 21.60 -10.49
CA ASP A 300 -14.23 22.03 -9.95
C ASP A 300 -14.73 21.05 -8.88
N GLY A 301 -14.67 19.74 -9.17
CA GLY A 301 -15.11 18.69 -8.25
C GLY A 301 -14.23 18.62 -6.99
N ALA A 302 -12.92 18.61 -7.15
CA ALA A 302 -11.98 18.51 -6.04
C ALA A 302 -12.02 19.77 -5.15
N ASN A 303 -12.08 20.95 -5.75
CA ASN A 303 -12.11 22.21 -5.03
C ASN A 303 -13.42 22.39 -4.23
N MET A 304 -14.56 21.93 -4.73
CA MET A 304 -15.79 21.91 -3.95
C MET A 304 -15.59 21.18 -2.60
N PHE A 305 -15.02 19.98 -2.63
CA PHE A 305 -14.74 19.25 -1.38
C PHE A 305 -13.68 19.94 -0.54
N ALA A 306 -12.63 20.44 -1.16
CA ALA A 306 -11.53 21.12 -0.47
C ALA A 306 -12.01 22.34 0.32
N GLU A 307 -12.83 23.21 -0.30
CA GLU A 307 -13.36 24.40 0.36
C GLU A 307 -14.30 24.04 1.54
N ILE A 308 -15.10 22.99 1.39
CA ILE A 308 -15.99 22.50 2.46
C ILE A 308 -15.20 21.89 3.63
N LEU A 309 -14.09 21.19 3.34
CA LEU A 309 -13.24 20.56 4.35
C LEU A 309 -12.29 21.52 5.04
N LYS A 310 -11.88 22.60 4.36
CA LYS A 310 -10.85 23.56 4.80
C LYS A 310 -11.09 24.16 6.20
N PRO A 311 -12.32 24.57 6.61
CA PRO A 311 -12.58 25.11 7.95
C PRO A 311 -12.27 24.15 9.09
N PHE A 312 -12.21 22.85 8.80
CA PHE A 312 -11.94 21.78 9.76
C PHE A 312 -10.51 21.24 9.66
N GLY A 313 -9.69 21.78 8.76
CA GLY A 313 -8.35 21.25 8.48
C GLY A 313 -8.35 19.92 7.74
N GLY A 314 -9.46 19.58 7.06
CA GLY A 314 -9.60 18.36 6.29
C GLY A 314 -9.00 18.45 4.90
N ILE A 315 -8.68 17.27 4.34
CA ILE A 315 -7.99 17.09 3.06
C ILE A 315 -8.91 16.39 2.07
N CYS A 316 -8.89 16.82 0.80
CA CYS A 316 -9.49 16.11 -0.32
C CYS A 316 -8.40 15.37 -1.09
N ILE A 317 -8.39 14.05 -1.06
CA ILE A 317 -7.51 13.21 -1.87
C ILE A 317 -8.27 12.80 -3.12
N TRP A 318 -7.82 13.30 -4.28
CA TRP A 318 -8.47 13.10 -5.56
C TRP A 318 -7.64 12.16 -6.44
N ARG A 319 -8.20 10.98 -6.80
CA ARG A 319 -7.47 10.00 -7.60
C ARG A 319 -7.39 10.43 -9.06
N CYS A 320 -6.16 10.40 -9.60
CA CYS A 320 -5.88 10.70 -11.01
C CYS A 320 -6.00 9.42 -11.86
N PHE A 321 -7.17 8.80 -11.83
CA PHE A 321 -7.44 7.58 -12.56
C PHE A 321 -8.72 7.78 -13.39
N VAL A 322 -8.55 8.19 -14.64
CA VAL A 322 -9.62 8.57 -15.55
C VAL A 322 -9.49 7.76 -16.83
N TYR A 323 -10.32 6.76 -17.00
CA TYR A 323 -10.46 6.07 -18.27
C TYR A 323 -11.78 5.31 -18.37
N ASN A 324 -12.16 4.99 -19.59
CA ASN A 324 -13.34 4.17 -19.86
C ASN A 324 -12.92 2.71 -20.11
N CYS A 325 -13.19 1.83 -19.16
CA CYS A 325 -12.91 0.40 -19.27
C CYS A 325 -13.70 -0.30 -20.39
N LYS A 326 -14.79 0.31 -20.87
CA LYS A 326 -15.61 -0.18 -21.99
C LYS A 326 -15.19 0.39 -23.36
N GLN A 327 -14.08 1.13 -23.40
CA GLN A 327 -13.57 1.65 -24.66
C GLN A 327 -13.25 0.51 -25.63
N ASP A 328 -13.65 0.66 -26.89
CA ASP A 328 -13.33 -0.32 -27.93
C ASP A 328 -11.81 -0.38 -28.15
N TRP A 329 -11.20 -1.51 -27.82
CA TRP A 329 -9.76 -1.75 -27.98
C TRP A 329 -9.27 -1.62 -29.44
N ARG A 330 -10.18 -1.73 -30.42
CA ARG A 330 -9.87 -1.55 -31.83
C ARG A 330 -9.69 -0.09 -32.22
N ASP A 331 -10.23 0.82 -31.42
CA ASP A 331 -9.98 2.26 -31.60
C ASP A 331 -8.59 2.62 -31.09
N ARG A 332 -7.63 2.63 -32.01
CA ARG A 332 -6.23 3.00 -31.76
C ARG A 332 -5.98 4.51 -31.71
N SER A 333 -7.00 5.33 -31.93
CA SER A 333 -6.89 6.79 -31.81
C SER A 333 -6.84 7.25 -30.35
N ILE A 334 -7.33 6.41 -29.43
CA ILE A 334 -7.39 6.67 -27.99
C ILE A 334 -6.48 5.67 -27.27
N ASP A 335 -5.60 6.18 -26.42
CA ASP A 335 -4.73 5.37 -25.56
C ASP A 335 -5.02 5.65 -24.08
N ARG A 336 -5.50 4.62 -23.36
CA ARG A 336 -5.78 4.70 -21.91
C ARG A 336 -4.59 5.21 -21.11
N ALA A 337 -3.36 4.83 -21.50
CA ALA A 337 -2.16 5.26 -20.81
C ALA A 337 -1.99 6.79 -20.80
N ARG A 338 -2.57 7.49 -21.77
CA ARG A 338 -2.52 8.96 -21.85
C ARG A 338 -3.51 9.67 -20.95
N ALA A 339 -4.62 8.99 -20.60
CA ALA A 339 -5.82 9.66 -20.09
C ALA A 339 -5.55 10.50 -18.82
N ALA A 340 -4.86 9.96 -17.82
CA ALA A 340 -4.57 10.70 -16.60
C ALA A 340 -3.77 11.99 -16.89
N TYR A 341 -2.73 11.89 -17.69
CA TYR A 341 -1.90 13.06 -18.05
C TYR A 341 -2.70 14.09 -18.84
N ASP A 342 -3.42 13.67 -19.88
CA ASP A 342 -4.16 14.59 -20.76
C ASP A 342 -5.26 15.35 -20.00
N HIS A 343 -5.85 14.75 -18.94
CA HIS A 343 -6.87 15.40 -18.12
C HIS A 343 -6.30 16.25 -16.99
N PHE A 344 -5.23 15.82 -16.31
CA PHE A 344 -4.75 16.49 -15.11
C PHE A 344 -3.65 17.53 -15.35
N MET A 345 -2.79 17.34 -16.37
CA MET A 345 -1.73 18.34 -16.66
C MET A 345 -2.26 19.73 -16.96
N PRO A 346 -3.36 19.93 -17.72
CA PRO A 346 -3.90 21.28 -17.97
C PRO A 346 -4.46 21.96 -16.71
N LEU A 347 -4.67 21.20 -15.64
CA LEU A 347 -5.24 21.68 -14.38
C LEU A 347 -4.17 21.99 -13.32
N ASP A 348 -2.87 21.81 -13.63
CA ASP A 348 -1.80 22.06 -12.66
C ASP A 348 -1.84 23.51 -12.10
N GLY A 349 -1.92 23.63 -10.78
CA GLY A 349 -2.04 24.89 -10.08
C GLY A 349 -3.47 25.48 -10.00
N ARG A 350 -4.49 24.71 -10.44
CA ARG A 350 -5.90 25.10 -10.29
C ARG A 350 -6.57 24.46 -9.07
N PHE A 351 -5.92 23.50 -8.45
CA PHE A 351 -6.41 22.84 -7.24
C PHE A 351 -6.11 23.65 -5.99
N SER A 352 -7.04 23.64 -5.03
CA SER A 352 -6.87 24.26 -3.71
C SER A 352 -5.72 23.60 -2.93
N ASP A 353 -5.15 24.34 -1.96
CA ASP A 353 -3.97 23.93 -1.18
C ASP A 353 -4.16 22.66 -0.32
N ASN A 354 -5.40 22.30 -0.01
CA ASN A 354 -5.78 21.09 0.70
C ASN A 354 -6.34 19.97 -0.22
N VAL A 355 -6.15 20.10 -1.55
CA VAL A 355 -6.32 18.98 -2.49
C VAL A 355 -5.00 18.28 -2.68
N ILE A 356 -5.03 16.96 -2.68
CA ILE A 356 -3.89 16.10 -3.04
C ILE A 356 -4.29 15.22 -4.20
N LEU A 357 -3.52 15.26 -5.27
CA LEU A 357 -3.69 14.34 -6.40
C LEU A 357 -3.03 12.99 -6.09
N GLN A 358 -3.82 11.93 -6.05
CA GLN A 358 -3.36 10.56 -5.85
C GLN A 358 -3.11 9.92 -7.21
N ILE A 359 -1.84 9.67 -7.51
CA ILE A 359 -1.33 9.27 -8.82
C ILE A 359 -0.81 7.84 -8.73
N LYS A 360 -1.34 6.92 -9.54
CA LYS A 360 -0.80 5.56 -9.64
C LYS A 360 0.67 5.59 -10.07
N LEU A 361 1.43 4.66 -9.53
CA LEU A 361 2.84 4.41 -9.90
C LEU A 361 3.05 4.38 -11.42
N GLY A 362 2.23 3.60 -12.14
CA GLY A 362 2.21 3.51 -13.60
C GLY A 362 0.99 4.21 -14.21
N SER A 363 0.91 4.20 -15.53
CA SER A 363 -0.12 4.94 -16.26
C SER A 363 -1.40 4.17 -16.53
N LEU A 364 -1.43 2.86 -16.25
CA LEU A 364 -2.62 2.03 -16.43
C LEU A 364 -3.17 1.51 -15.11
N ASP A 365 -2.72 0.33 -14.66
CA ASP A 365 -3.38 -0.34 -13.55
C ASP A 365 -2.50 -1.37 -12.84
N PHE A 366 -1.35 -0.97 -12.33
CA PHE A 366 -0.47 -1.84 -11.54
C PHE A 366 -0.11 -3.16 -12.22
N GLN A 367 0.07 -3.13 -13.55
CA GLN A 367 0.51 -4.29 -14.30
C GLN A 367 1.92 -4.73 -13.86
N VAL A 368 2.29 -5.96 -14.17
CA VAL A 368 3.58 -6.54 -13.77
C VAL A 368 4.77 -5.65 -14.13
N LYS A 369 4.69 -4.95 -15.28
CA LYS A 369 5.65 -3.93 -15.67
C LYS A 369 4.96 -2.79 -16.41
N GLU A 370 5.03 -1.61 -15.82
CA GLU A 370 4.62 -0.34 -16.43
C GLU A 370 5.73 0.69 -16.27
N PRO A 371 5.84 1.67 -17.18
CA PRO A 371 6.70 2.82 -16.93
C PRO A 371 6.10 3.70 -15.85
N VAL A 372 6.96 4.42 -15.12
CA VAL A 372 6.51 5.40 -14.10
C VAL A 372 5.64 6.47 -14.77
N SER A 373 4.57 6.87 -14.12
CA SER A 373 3.61 7.85 -14.64
C SER A 373 4.29 9.19 -14.98
N PRO A 374 4.05 9.76 -16.17
CA PRO A 374 4.60 11.04 -16.58
C PRO A 374 4.02 12.25 -15.81
N LEU A 375 2.97 12.05 -15.01
CA LEU A 375 2.48 13.09 -14.11
C LEU A 375 3.52 13.48 -13.05
N PHE A 376 4.37 12.51 -12.62
CA PHE A 376 5.52 12.84 -11.78
C PHE A 376 6.55 13.62 -12.58
N GLY A 377 6.83 14.83 -12.12
CA GLY A 377 7.66 15.80 -12.85
C GLY A 377 6.89 16.66 -13.84
N GLY A 378 5.75 16.21 -14.35
CA GLY A 378 4.82 17.06 -15.12
C GLY A 378 4.14 18.08 -14.23
N LEU A 379 3.42 17.62 -13.21
CA LEU A 379 2.75 18.48 -12.24
C LEU A 379 3.77 19.20 -11.33
N ARG A 380 3.63 20.51 -11.16
CA ARG A 380 4.58 21.36 -10.43
C ARG A 380 3.96 22.23 -9.34
N LYS A 381 2.67 22.49 -9.42
CA LYS A 381 1.96 23.45 -8.59
C LYS A 381 0.87 22.81 -7.73
N THR A 382 0.69 21.51 -7.86
CA THR A 382 -0.37 20.76 -7.19
C THR A 382 0.24 19.71 -6.28
N ASN A 383 -0.30 19.54 -5.08
CA ASN A 383 0.12 18.50 -4.14
C ASN A 383 -0.07 17.11 -4.73
N GLN A 384 0.87 16.20 -4.49
CA GLN A 384 0.92 14.87 -5.09
C GLN A 384 1.18 13.81 -4.03
N ILE A 385 0.54 12.66 -4.18
CA ILE A 385 0.83 11.45 -3.45
C ILE A 385 0.95 10.30 -4.47
N ILE A 386 2.01 9.50 -4.38
CA ILE A 386 2.15 8.31 -5.21
C ILE A 386 1.27 7.19 -4.66
N GLU A 387 0.52 6.51 -5.54
CA GLU A 387 -0.29 5.35 -5.20
C GLU A 387 0.43 4.06 -5.61
N PHE A 388 0.75 3.23 -4.63
CA PHE A 388 1.21 1.86 -4.79
C PHE A 388 0.05 0.87 -4.63
N GLN A 389 0.29 -0.40 -4.87
CA GLN A 389 -0.66 -1.47 -4.61
C GLN A 389 -0.01 -2.57 -3.78
N LEU A 390 -0.58 -2.85 -2.59
CA LEU A 390 -0.21 -3.99 -1.75
C LEU A 390 -1.01 -5.25 -2.09
N THR A 391 -2.19 -5.09 -2.69
CA THR A 391 -3.16 -6.17 -2.97
C THR A 391 -2.72 -7.17 -4.03
N GLN A 392 -1.70 -6.91 -4.80
CA GLN A 392 -1.18 -7.79 -5.85
C GLN A 392 -2.22 -8.24 -6.90
N GLU A 393 -3.13 -7.38 -7.33
CA GLU A 393 -4.23 -7.70 -8.24
C GLU A 393 -3.76 -8.45 -9.51
N TYR A 394 -2.71 -7.94 -10.16
CA TYR A 394 -2.11 -8.55 -11.36
C TYR A 394 -0.78 -9.27 -11.09
N THR A 395 -0.36 -9.32 -9.83
CA THR A 395 0.94 -9.84 -9.42
C THR A 395 0.82 -11.05 -8.51
N GLY A 396 -0.20 -11.90 -8.76
CA GLY A 396 -0.37 -13.20 -8.13
C GLY A 396 -1.32 -13.23 -6.94
N GLN A 397 -2.00 -12.13 -6.63
CA GLN A 397 -3.13 -12.08 -5.69
C GLN A 397 -2.83 -12.66 -4.32
N GLN A 398 -1.63 -12.43 -3.78
CA GLN A 398 -1.18 -12.98 -2.50
C GLN A 398 -1.18 -14.53 -2.44
N ARG A 399 -1.33 -15.20 -3.59
CA ARG A 399 -1.19 -16.65 -3.77
C ARG A 399 0.18 -17.02 -4.35
N ALA A 400 0.89 -16.04 -4.93
CA ALA A 400 2.26 -16.19 -5.37
C ALA A 400 3.19 -15.30 -4.54
N VAL A 401 4.42 -15.74 -4.35
CA VAL A 401 5.46 -14.89 -3.79
C VAL A 401 5.78 -13.80 -4.80
N TYR A 402 5.52 -12.56 -4.41
CA TYR A 402 5.85 -11.37 -5.18
C TYR A 402 6.23 -10.22 -4.24
N TYR A 403 7.51 -10.07 -3.97
CA TYR A 403 8.00 -8.98 -3.13
C TYR A 403 8.04 -7.68 -3.90
N GLN A 404 7.27 -6.69 -3.43
CA GLN A 404 6.98 -5.47 -4.20
C GLN A 404 7.98 -4.33 -3.95
N ALA A 405 8.76 -4.39 -2.88
CA ALA A 405 9.70 -3.32 -2.54
C ALA A 405 10.64 -2.92 -3.69
N PRO A 406 11.18 -3.84 -4.52
CA PRO A 406 11.96 -3.46 -5.70
C PRO A 406 11.20 -2.59 -6.71
N VAL A 407 9.89 -2.82 -6.90
CA VAL A 407 9.03 -2.03 -7.80
C VAL A 407 8.84 -0.61 -7.25
N TRP A 408 8.54 -0.51 -5.96
CA TRP A 408 8.34 0.78 -5.32
C TRP A 408 9.62 1.60 -5.26
N LYS A 409 10.74 0.93 -5.00
CA LYS A 409 12.06 1.55 -4.99
C LYS A 409 12.45 2.06 -6.38
N GLU A 410 12.21 1.26 -7.43
CA GLU A 410 12.41 1.66 -8.83
C GLU A 410 11.62 2.94 -9.16
N ALA A 411 10.36 3.02 -8.71
CA ALA A 411 9.53 4.20 -8.94
C ALA A 411 9.98 5.43 -8.16
N LEU A 412 10.34 5.26 -6.88
CA LEU A 412 10.80 6.37 -6.04
C LEU A 412 12.16 6.91 -6.50
N ASP A 413 13.03 6.04 -7.00
CA ASP A 413 14.36 6.41 -7.52
C ASP A 413 14.32 6.83 -9.00
N PHE A 414 13.16 6.77 -9.65
CA PHE A 414 13.02 7.17 -11.05
C PHE A 414 13.33 8.65 -11.23
N ASP A 415 14.33 8.93 -12.07
CA ASP A 415 14.67 10.29 -12.49
C ASP A 415 13.84 10.68 -13.71
N THR A 416 12.96 11.63 -13.56
CA THR A 416 12.07 12.12 -14.63
C THR A 416 12.81 12.86 -15.75
N LYS A 417 14.07 13.26 -15.51
CA LYS A 417 14.90 14.02 -16.46
C LYS A 417 14.29 15.37 -16.89
N HIS A 418 13.45 15.96 -16.05
CA HIS A 418 13.05 17.35 -16.25
C HIS A 418 14.20 18.32 -15.90
N ASP A 419 14.22 19.50 -16.54
CA ASP A 419 15.30 20.51 -16.40
C ASP A 419 15.25 21.29 -15.07
N TYR A 420 14.73 20.71 -14.00
CA TYR A 420 14.64 21.31 -12.68
C TYR A 420 14.96 20.30 -11.56
N SER A 421 15.31 20.83 -10.42
CA SER A 421 15.63 20.02 -9.23
C SER A 421 14.56 20.20 -8.15
N PRO A 422 14.16 19.11 -7.46
CA PRO A 422 14.55 17.74 -7.73
C PRO A 422 13.84 17.16 -8.97
N SER A 423 14.51 16.27 -9.70
CA SER A 423 13.93 15.53 -10.84
C SER A 423 13.59 14.08 -10.52
N VAL A 424 14.08 13.57 -9.39
CA VAL A 424 13.80 12.19 -8.91
C VAL A 424 12.48 12.17 -8.14
N VAL A 425 11.63 11.17 -8.40
CA VAL A 425 10.26 11.08 -7.84
C VAL A 425 10.23 11.23 -6.32
N LYS A 426 11.08 10.51 -5.56
CA LYS A 426 11.13 10.66 -4.09
C LYS A 426 11.45 12.09 -3.63
N GLY A 427 12.22 12.82 -4.42
CA GLY A 427 12.51 14.22 -4.16
C GLY A 427 11.34 15.14 -4.50
N LEU A 428 10.63 14.87 -5.60
CA LEU A 428 9.41 15.60 -6.00
C LEU A 428 8.32 15.50 -4.93
N LEU A 429 8.13 14.33 -4.34
CA LEU A 429 7.16 14.10 -3.28
C LEU A 429 7.51 14.87 -1.98
N LYS A 430 8.80 15.13 -1.71
CA LYS A 430 9.24 15.97 -0.58
C LYS A 430 9.14 17.46 -0.87
N SER A 431 9.44 17.86 -2.10
CA SER A 431 9.60 19.26 -2.51
C SER A 431 8.36 19.81 -3.18
N ASN A 432 7.19 19.51 -2.61
CA ASN A 432 5.95 20.05 -3.10
C ASN A 432 6.02 21.59 -3.15
N SER A 433 5.60 22.18 -4.25
CA SER A 433 5.72 23.62 -4.48
C SER A 433 4.75 24.47 -3.64
N ILE A 434 3.68 23.86 -3.14
CA ILE A 434 2.63 24.56 -2.38
C ILE A 434 2.82 24.33 -0.88
N ASP A 435 2.78 23.07 -0.45
CA ASP A 435 2.96 22.68 0.95
C ASP A 435 3.44 21.23 1.05
N SER A 436 4.70 21.05 1.48
CA SER A 436 5.28 19.72 1.67
C SER A 436 4.56 18.84 2.71
N LYS A 437 3.71 19.43 3.56
CA LYS A 437 2.88 18.69 4.51
C LYS A 437 1.76 17.89 3.84
N ASN A 438 1.41 18.23 2.61
CA ASN A 438 0.35 17.60 1.84
C ASN A 438 0.90 16.68 0.73
N SER A 439 2.07 16.10 0.90
CA SER A 439 2.65 15.12 -0.02
C SER A 439 2.92 13.81 0.69
N GLY A 440 3.17 12.75 -0.06
CA GLY A 440 3.50 11.48 0.56
C GLY A 440 3.36 10.25 -0.34
N ILE A 441 3.10 9.13 0.32
CA ILE A 441 2.92 7.82 -0.30
C ILE A 441 1.63 7.20 0.24
N CYS A 442 0.81 6.65 -0.65
CA CYS A 442 -0.30 5.79 -0.26
C CYS A 442 -0.21 4.44 -0.97
N ALA A 443 -0.85 3.42 -0.43
CA ALA A 443 -1.00 2.14 -1.10
C ALA A 443 -2.42 1.60 -0.96
N VAL A 444 -2.91 0.96 -2.02
CA VAL A 444 -4.09 0.11 -1.93
C VAL A 444 -3.68 -1.12 -1.14
N GLY A 445 -4.10 -1.18 0.11
CA GLY A 445 -3.75 -2.23 1.04
C GLY A 445 -4.94 -3.09 1.38
N VAL A 446 -4.69 -4.39 1.48
CA VAL A 446 -5.67 -5.36 1.92
C VAL A 446 -5.03 -6.28 2.93
N VAL A 447 -5.62 -6.30 4.11
CA VAL A 447 -5.48 -7.37 5.08
C VAL A 447 -6.87 -7.95 5.32
N GLY A 448 -6.96 -9.20 5.71
CA GLY A 448 -8.23 -9.86 5.92
C GLY A 448 -8.25 -10.72 7.16
N MET A 449 -9.32 -11.50 7.27
CA MET A 449 -9.59 -12.38 8.41
C MET A 449 -8.72 -13.63 8.44
N ASP A 450 -7.85 -13.87 7.43
CA ASP A 450 -6.87 -14.96 7.48
C ASP A 450 -5.89 -14.75 8.64
N GLU A 451 -5.46 -15.84 9.27
CA GLU A 451 -4.67 -15.80 10.51
C GLU A 451 -3.36 -15.04 10.38
N ASN A 452 -2.75 -15.05 9.19
CA ASN A 452 -1.51 -14.33 8.89
C ASN A 452 -1.72 -12.95 8.25
N TRP A 453 -2.95 -12.40 8.24
CA TRP A 453 -3.36 -11.14 7.64
C TRP A 453 -3.33 -11.07 6.11
N THR A 454 -2.47 -11.83 5.46
CA THR A 454 -2.11 -11.66 4.04
C THR A 454 -2.35 -12.90 3.19
N HIS A 455 -2.96 -13.95 3.71
CA HIS A 455 -3.12 -15.26 3.07
C HIS A 455 -1.77 -16.00 2.89
N HIS A 456 -0.79 -15.38 2.28
CA HIS A 456 0.55 -15.93 2.10
C HIS A 456 1.52 -15.33 3.13
N LYS A 457 2.10 -16.15 3.99
CA LYS A 457 2.99 -15.69 5.08
C LYS A 457 4.11 -14.77 4.61
N LEU A 458 4.78 -15.09 3.49
CA LEU A 458 5.86 -14.27 2.99
C LEU A 458 5.39 -12.88 2.52
N MET A 459 4.10 -12.69 2.22
CA MET A 459 3.58 -11.40 1.75
C MET A 459 3.39 -10.37 2.87
N GLN A 460 3.49 -10.77 4.13
CA GLN A 460 3.65 -9.81 5.24
C GLN A 460 4.89 -8.91 5.04
N SER A 461 5.92 -9.41 4.35
CA SER A 461 7.10 -8.63 3.98
C SER A 461 6.78 -7.36 3.19
N ASN A 462 5.72 -7.39 2.37
CA ASN A 462 5.27 -6.22 1.62
C ASN A 462 4.70 -5.13 2.53
N ILE A 463 3.91 -5.49 3.56
CA ILE A 463 3.37 -4.53 4.55
C ILE A 463 4.53 -3.88 5.31
N TYR A 464 5.46 -4.69 5.79
CA TYR A 464 6.65 -4.21 6.50
C TYR A 464 7.48 -3.26 5.63
N ALA A 465 7.86 -3.71 4.43
CA ALA A 465 8.66 -2.93 3.51
C ALA A 465 7.99 -1.62 3.08
N TYR A 466 6.66 -1.65 2.87
CA TYR A 466 5.90 -0.46 2.52
C TYR A 466 6.02 0.62 3.60
N GLY A 467 5.75 0.28 4.85
CA GLY A 467 5.84 1.25 5.94
C GLY A 467 7.27 1.78 6.15
N LYS A 468 8.27 0.87 6.07
CA LYS A 468 9.69 1.27 6.19
C LYS A 468 10.12 2.22 5.08
N LEU A 469 9.70 1.96 3.84
CA LEU A 469 10.02 2.79 2.69
C LEU A 469 9.31 4.16 2.73
N CYS A 470 8.09 4.21 3.28
CA CYS A 470 7.38 5.47 3.53
C CYS A 470 8.10 6.32 4.59
N TRP A 471 8.70 5.68 5.59
CA TRP A 471 9.44 6.36 6.65
C TRP A 471 10.83 6.81 6.18
N ASP A 472 11.58 5.90 5.57
CA ASP A 472 12.95 6.13 5.06
C ASP A 472 13.09 5.56 3.64
N ASN A 473 13.06 6.43 2.65
CA ASN A 473 13.14 6.06 1.24
C ASN A 473 14.56 5.74 0.76
N GLN A 474 15.57 5.78 1.65
CA GLN A 474 16.94 5.37 1.34
C GLN A 474 17.16 3.87 1.58
N LEU A 475 16.30 3.22 2.40
CA LEU A 475 16.41 1.78 2.65
C LEU A 475 16.40 0.98 1.35
N THR A 476 17.22 -0.06 1.30
CA THR A 476 17.25 -1.00 0.18
C THR A 476 16.19 -2.09 0.33
N SER A 477 15.79 -2.67 -0.78
CA SER A 477 14.85 -3.81 -0.76
C SER A 477 15.42 -5.00 0.00
N GLU A 478 16.74 -5.20 -0.09
CA GLU A 478 17.49 -6.25 0.57
C GLU A 478 17.52 -6.10 2.09
N GLU A 479 17.78 -4.87 2.58
CA GLU A 479 17.76 -4.56 4.01
C GLU A 479 16.36 -4.83 4.59
N MET A 480 15.31 -4.36 3.92
CA MET A 480 13.95 -4.57 4.38
C MET A 480 13.54 -6.05 4.39
N ALA A 481 13.90 -6.81 3.36
CA ALA A 481 13.62 -8.25 3.30
C ALA A 481 14.35 -9.02 4.41
N ASN A 482 15.63 -8.74 4.64
CA ASN A 482 16.44 -9.37 5.66
C ASN A 482 15.93 -9.04 7.08
N ASN A 483 15.61 -7.77 7.34
CA ASN A 483 15.08 -7.35 8.62
C ASN A 483 13.72 -8.00 8.90
N TRP A 484 12.81 -8.02 7.92
CA TRP A 484 11.53 -8.71 8.06
C TRP A 484 11.71 -10.20 8.36
N SER A 485 12.62 -10.87 7.65
CA SER A 485 12.92 -12.29 7.90
C SER A 485 13.38 -12.53 9.35
N LYS A 486 14.31 -11.71 9.86
CA LYS A 486 14.81 -11.80 11.24
C LYS A 486 13.74 -11.51 12.30
N LEU A 487 12.84 -10.59 12.02
CA LEU A 487 11.74 -10.24 12.91
C LEU A 487 10.66 -11.33 12.92
N SER A 488 10.37 -11.95 11.76
CA SER A 488 9.25 -12.89 11.60
C SER A 488 9.60 -14.33 11.96
N PHE A 489 10.86 -14.74 11.77
CA PHE A 489 11.29 -16.12 11.98
C PHE A 489 12.46 -16.23 12.98
N ILE A 490 12.69 -17.43 13.50
CA ILE A 490 13.87 -17.78 14.28
C ILE A 490 14.64 -18.81 13.45
N LEU A 491 15.55 -18.32 12.62
CA LEU A 491 16.31 -19.13 11.66
C LEU A 491 17.81 -19.03 11.91
N SER A 492 18.54 -19.96 11.34
CA SER A 492 19.98 -19.82 11.13
C SER A 492 20.28 -18.64 10.16
N ASP A 493 21.51 -18.15 10.17
CA ASP A 493 21.94 -17.10 9.22
C ASP A 493 21.70 -17.52 7.76
N GLN A 494 21.91 -18.82 7.46
CA GLN A 494 21.63 -19.37 6.13
C GLN A 494 20.13 -19.40 5.84
N GLY A 495 19.29 -19.72 6.83
CA GLY A 495 17.83 -19.68 6.69
C GLY A 495 17.33 -18.28 6.37
N HIS A 496 17.78 -17.25 7.10
CA HIS A 496 17.44 -15.85 6.81
C HIS A 496 17.88 -15.42 5.41
N LYS A 497 19.08 -15.84 4.97
CA LYS A 497 19.57 -15.58 3.62
C LYS A 497 18.66 -16.24 2.56
N THR A 498 18.24 -17.47 2.79
CA THR A 498 17.34 -18.21 1.88
C THR A 498 15.99 -17.50 1.74
N VAL A 499 15.36 -17.11 2.85
CA VAL A 499 14.09 -16.35 2.81
C VAL A 499 14.26 -15.02 2.07
N SER A 500 15.32 -14.28 2.36
CA SER A 500 15.62 -13.01 1.70
C SER A 500 15.87 -13.18 0.20
N GLU A 501 16.58 -14.22 -0.23
CA GLU A 501 16.84 -14.52 -1.65
C GLU A 501 15.53 -14.82 -2.40
N ILE A 502 14.64 -15.64 -1.82
CA ILE A 502 13.31 -15.91 -2.39
C ILE A 502 12.54 -14.60 -2.59
N LEU A 503 12.48 -13.74 -1.56
CA LEU A 503 11.76 -12.47 -1.63
C LEU A 503 12.33 -11.56 -2.73
N ILE A 504 13.62 -11.27 -2.69
CA ILE A 504 14.27 -10.29 -3.58
C ILE A 504 14.16 -10.70 -5.04
N THR A 505 14.27 -12.00 -5.33
CA THR A 505 14.21 -12.50 -6.71
C THR A 505 12.80 -12.78 -7.22
N SER A 506 11.78 -12.77 -6.33
CA SER A 506 10.40 -13.18 -6.66
C SER A 506 9.72 -12.27 -7.68
N ARG A 507 9.93 -10.94 -7.63
CA ARG A 507 9.40 -10.00 -8.63
C ARG A 507 9.86 -10.39 -10.04
N GLU A 508 11.17 -10.58 -10.20
CA GLU A 508 11.74 -10.92 -11.50
C GLU A 508 11.29 -12.30 -11.96
N THR A 509 11.21 -13.27 -11.06
CA THR A 509 10.70 -14.61 -11.36
C THR A 509 9.26 -14.56 -11.86
N TYR A 510 8.40 -13.78 -11.20
CA TYR A 510 7.00 -13.60 -11.63
C TYR A 510 6.92 -12.93 -13.00
N ARG A 511 7.74 -11.89 -13.24
CA ARG A 511 7.83 -11.22 -14.55
C ARG A 511 8.23 -12.17 -15.67
N LEU A 512 9.18 -13.07 -15.41
CA LEU A 512 9.68 -14.00 -16.42
C LEU A 512 8.59 -14.94 -16.94
N TYR A 513 7.75 -15.49 -16.09
CA TYR A 513 6.69 -16.41 -16.55
C TYR A 513 5.36 -15.73 -16.87
N ASN A 514 5.19 -14.45 -16.61
CA ASN A 514 3.98 -13.67 -16.87
C ASN A 514 4.01 -13.04 -18.29
N ALA A 515 3.30 -11.94 -18.49
CA ALA A 515 3.25 -11.24 -19.74
C ALA A 515 4.63 -10.68 -20.19
N PRO A 516 5.01 -10.82 -21.47
CA PRO A 516 6.36 -10.46 -21.91
C PRO A 516 6.58 -8.95 -22.05
N ASN A 517 7.78 -8.49 -21.68
CA ASN A 517 8.41 -7.23 -22.10
C ASN A 517 7.54 -5.96 -22.04
N GLY A 518 6.73 -5.81 -20.98
CA GLY A 518 5.86 -4.65 -20.77
C GLY A 518 4.45 -4.77 -21.36
N VAL A 519 4.06 -5.95 -21.81
CA VAL A 519 2.65 -6.23 -22.13
C VAL A 519 1.86 -6.34 -20.82
N GLY A 520 0.64 -5.79 -20.80
CA GLY A 520 -0.31 -5.94 -19.70
C GLY A 520 -1.52 -6.79 -20.06
N PHE A 521 -2.34 -7.12 -19.06
CA PHE A 521 -3.67 -7.71 -19.20
C PHE A 521 -3.75 -9.08 -19.91
N MET A 522 -2.67 -9.85 -20.02
CA MET A 522 -2.74 -11.22 -20.52
C MET A 522 -3.24 -12.21 -19.45
N CYS A 523 -4.19 -11.79 -18.62
CA CYS A 523 -4.76 -12.56 -17.54
C CYS A 523 -6.28 -12.78 -17.72
N LYS A 524 -6.84 -13.75 -17.00
CA LYS A 524 -8.28 -14.05 -17.06
C LYS A 524 -9.10 -12.80 -16.71
N PRO A 525 -10.00 -12.35 -17.60
CA PRO A 525 -10.86 -11.19 -17.35
C PRO A 525 -11.67 -11.33 -16.06
N HIS A 526 -11.98 -10.22 -15.40
CA HIS A 526 -12.68 -10.12 -14.11
C HIS A 526 -11.95 -10.74 -12.91
N ILE A 527 -11.25 -11.86 -13.10
CA ILE A 527 -10.55 -12.57 -12.04
C ILE A 527 -9.15 -12.01 -11.85
N HIS A 528 -8.50 -11.59 -12.92
CA HIS A 528 -7.12 -11.08 -13.02
C HIS A 528 -6.05 -12.05 -12.49
N TYR A 529 -6.38 -13.34 -12.39
CA TYR A 529 -5.49 -14.40 -11.96
C TYR A 529 -5.41 -15.54 -12.99
N GLY A 530 -4.19 -15.98 -13.30
CA GLY A 530 -3.89 -16.96 -14.33
C GLY A 530 -3.90 -16.37 -15.75
N PRO A 531 -3.31 -17.08 -16.71
CA PRO A 531 -3.14 -16.60 -18.07
C PRO A 531 -4.44 -16.61 -18.87
N ASP A 532 -4.63 -15.60 -19.72
CA ASP A 532 -5.54 -15.60 -20.83
C ASP A 532 -4.90 -14.76 -21.95
N VAL A 533 -4.48 -15.41 -23.03
CA VAL A 533 -3.69 -14.80 -24.10
C VAL A 533 -4.43 -13.72 -24.88
N ASP A 534 -5.74 -13.76 -24.86
CA ASP A 534 -6.62 -12.75 -25.45
C ASP A 534 -7.36 -11.95 -24.35
N GLY A 535 -6.86 -12.04 -23.10
CA GLY A 535 -7.42 -11.36 -21.94
C GLY A 535 -7.32 -9.85 -22.07
N TYR A 536 -8.32 -9.20 -21.54
CA TYR A 536 -8.42 -7.78 -21.26
C TYR A 536 -9.15 -7.62 -19.96
N GLU A 537 -9.28 -6.44 -19.41
CA GLU A 537 -9.77 -6.24 -18.06
C GLU A 537 -11.16 -6.87 -17.78
N TYR A 538 -12.11 -6.72 -18.70
CA TYR A 538 -13.47 -7.24 -18.60
C TYR A 538 -13.88 -8.18 -19.75
N ASP A 539 -13.13 -8.18 -20.84
CA ASP A 539 -13.45 -8.90 -22.07
C ASP A 539 -12.29 -9.77 -22.55
N ARG A 540 -12.61 -10.86 -23.24
CA ARG A 540 -11.63 -11.65 -23.99
C ARG A 540 -11.24 -11.02 -25.34
N TRP A 541 -11.91 -9.97 -25.73
CA TRP A 541 -11.65 -9.22 -26.96
C TRP A 541 -10.85 -7.98 -26.62
N GLY A 542 -9.63 -8.00 -26.73
CA GLY A 542 -8.88 -6.82 -26.49
C GLY A 542 -7.49 -7.19 -26.18
N THR A 543 -6.82 -7.61 -27.19
CA THR A 543 -5.41 -7.81 -27.07
C THR A 543 -4.76 -6.45 -26.88
N TYR A 544 -4.62 -6.08 -25.66
CA TYR A 544 -3.85 -4.90 -25.27
C TYR A 544 -2.39 -4.96 -25.76
N HIS A 545 -2.01 -6.11 -26.29
CA HIS A 545 -0.71 -6.42 -26.85
C HIS A 545 -0.66 -6.36 -28.39
N PHE A 546 -1.78 -6.25 -29.09
CA PHE A 546 -1.90 -6.19 -30.54
C PHE A 546 -1.10 -7.24 -31.33
N ALA A 547 -0.93 -8.44 -30.77
CA ALA A 547 -0.18 -9.51 -31.42
C ALA A 547 -0.88 -10.01 -32.67
N ASP A 548 -0.16 -10.04 -33.78
CA ASP A 548 -0.57 -10.66 -35.01
C ASP A 548 0.53 -11.57 -35.61
N ARG A 549 0.43 -12.00 -36.83
CA ARG A 549 1.44 -12.85 -37.48
C ARG A 549 2.79 -12.14 -37.73
N ASN A 550 2.84 -10.82 -37.65
CA ASN A 550 4.02 -10.02 -38.00
C ASN A 550 4.77 -9.54 -36.78
N GLY A 551 4.08 -9.34 -35.66
CA GLY A 551 4.67 -8.78 -34.44
C GLY A 551 3.71 -8.61 -33.28
N ILE A 552 4.16 -7.89 -32.26
CA ILE A 552 3.48 -7.65 -31.00
C ILE A 552 3.85 -6.29 -30.44
N GLY A 553 2.99 -5.73 -29.60
CA GLY A 553 3.22 -4.53 -28.80
C GLY A 553 2.40 -3.33 -29.23
N ASN A 554 2.46 -2.27 -28.44
CA ASN A 554 1.77 -1.01 -28.69
C ASN A 554 2.67 -0.03 -29.44
N ASN A 555 2.12 0.77 -30.31
CA ASN A 555 2.85 1.92 -30.86
C ASN A 555 2.47 3.19 -30.09
N ARG A 556 3.21 3.45 -29.02
CA ARG A 556 3.09 4.64 -28.16
C ARG A 556 4.19 5.68 -28.41
N SER A 557 4.98 5.46 -29.46
CA SER A 557 6.01 6.38 -29.92
C SER A 557 5.42 7.66 -30.55
N LYS A 558 6.28 8.57 -31.00
CA LYS A 558 5.88 9.79 -31.75
C LYS A 558 5.12 9.48 -33.03
N THR A 559 5.24 8.28 -33.61
CA THR A 559 4.52 7.83 -34.81
C THR A 559 3.19 7.13 -34.49
N GLY A 560 2.91 6.84 -33.22
CA GLY A 560 1.69 6.20 -32.77
C GLY A 560 0.81 7.12 -31.93
N THR A 561 0.43 6.66 -30.72
CA THR A 561 -0.44 7.44 -29.82
C THR A 561 0.26 8.64 -29.16
N LYS A 562 1.59 8.76 -29.35
CA LYS A 562 2.42 9.84 -28.81
C LYS A 562 2.47 9.88 -27.26
N TYR A 563 2.23 8.76 -26.60
CA TYR A 563 2.35 8.69 -25.15
C TYR A 563 3.74 9.11 -24.66
N VAL A 564 4.81 8.79 -25.40
CA VAL A 564 6.18 9.21 -25.09
C VAL A 564 6.34 10.73 -24.95
N GLU A 565 5.50 11.53 -25.64
CA GLU A 565 5.56 13.01 -25.58
C GLU A 565 5.05 13.58 -24.24
N GLN A 566 4.46 12.76 -23.38
CA GLN A 566 4.05 13.16 -22.02
C GLN A 566 5.24 13.19 -21.04
N TYR A 567 6.38 12.60 -21.39
CA TYR A 567 7.61 12.63 -20.62
C TYR A 567 8.47 13.86 -20.95
N SER A 568 9.48 14.12 -20.12
CA SER A 568 10.51 15.11 -20.44
C SER A 568 11.18 14.81 -21.78
N SER A 569 11.75 15.82 -22.44
CA SER A 569 12.36 15.66 -23.77
C SER A 569 13.39 14.53 -23.80
N GLN A 570 14.22 14.39 -22.76
CA GLN A 570 15.25 13.36 -22.66
C GLN A 570 14.63 11.96 -22.52
N ARG A 571 13.63 11.76 -21.65
CA ARG A 571 12.92 10.50 -21.51
C ARG A 571 12.10 10.14 -22.74
N CYS A 572 11.50 11.16 -23.37
CA CYS A 572 10.78 10.98 -24.63
C CYS A 572 11.70 10.39 -25.70
N GLU A 573 12.92 10.91 -25.90
CA GLU A 573 13.86 10.37 -26.87
C GLU A 573 14.33 8.95 -26.53
N GLU A 574 14.57 8.67 -25.25
CA GLU A 574 14.95 7.34 -24.76
C GLU A 574 13.87 6.30 -25.10
N TYR A 575 12.62 6.59 -24.79
CA TYR A 575 11.50 5.67 -25.01
C TYR A 575 11.01 5.63 -26.45
N HIS A 576 11.18 6.72 -27.20
CA HIS A 576 10.80 6.78 -28.63
C HIS A 576 11.69 5.91 -29.50
N ASN A 577 12.96 5.79 -29.19
CA ASN A 577 13.91 5.03 -29.99
C ASN A 577 13.95 3.57 -29.54
N VAL A 578 13.54 2.66 -30.41
CA VAL A 578 13.55 1.19 -30.17
C VAL A 578 14.90 0.67 -29.65
N LYS A 579 16.01 1.31 -30.00
CA LYS A 579 17.35 0.87 -29.57
C LYS A 579 17.73 1.29 -28.16
N THR A 580 17.11 2.34 -27.64
CA THR A 580 17.37 2.89 -26.30
C THR A 580 16.26 2.59 -25.32
N CYS A 581 15.07 2.20 -25.81
CA CYS A 581 13.98 1.74 -24.97
C CYS A 581 14.41 0.49 -24.20
N PRO A 582 14.20 0.43 -22.87
CA PRO A 582 14.49 -0.78 -22.09
C PRO A 582 13.74 -2.00 -22.63
N ASP A 583 14.41 -3.15 -22.73
CA ASP A 583 13.82 -4.39 -23.26
C ASP A 583 12.55 -4.81 -22.49
N ASP A 584 12.51 -4.60 -21.17
CA ASP A 584 11.39 -4.94 -20.30
C ASP A 584 10.17 -3.98 -20.44
N LEU A 585 10.33 -2.88 -21.17
CA LEU A 585 9.27 -1.92 -21.55
C LEU A 585 9.06 -1.84 -23.06
N LEU A 586 9.79 -2.64 -23.83
CA LEU A 586 9.79 -2.53 -25.30
C LEU A 586 8.37 -2.63 -25.89
N LEU A 587 7.60 -3.62 -25.47
CA LEU A 587 6.26 -3.87 -26.00
C LEU A 587 5.19 -2.92 -25.43
N TRP A 588 5.52 -2.20 -24.37
CA TRP A 588 4.71 -1.09 -23.90
C TRP A 588 4.74 0.09 -24.87
N PHE A 589 5.93 0.41 -25.39
CA PHE A 589 6.14 1.60 -26.25
C PHE A 589 6.11 1.30 -27.74
N HIS A 590 6.47 0.08 -28.16
CA HIS A 590 6.71 -0.26 -29.56
C HIS A 590 6.00 -1.54 -29.98
N TYR A 591 5.43 -1.50 -31.20
CA TYR A 591 5.09 -2.70 -31.94
C TYR A 591 6.31 -3.14 -32.74
N VAL A 592 6.80 -4.35 -32.48
CA VAL A 592 8.01 -4.90 -33.11
C VAL A 592 7.78 -6.29 -33.67
N LYS A 593 8.61 -6.69 -34.65
CA LYS A 593 8.58 -8.02 -35.23
C LYS A 593 9.11 -9.07 -34.24
N TYR A 594 8.71 -10.32 -34.41
CA TYR A 594 9.16 -11.43 -33.56
C TYR A 594 10.66 -11.73 -33.67
N ASP A 595 11.29 -11.42 -34.81
CA ASP A 595 12.73 -11.54 -35.04
C ASP A 595 13.55 -10.30 -34.62
N HIS A 596 12.89 -9.31 -34.06
CA HIS A 596 13.56 -8.12 -33.51
C HIS A 596 14.63 -8.52 -32.50
N LYS A 597 15.83 -7.92 -32.62
CA LYS A 597 16.96 -8.17 -31.71
C LYS A 597 16.87 -7.25 -30.50
N LEU A 598 16.76 -7.85 -29.33
CA LEU A 598 16.84 -7.19 -28.05
C LEU A 598 18.29 -6.79 -27.71
N GLN A 599 18.46 -5.96 -26.69
CA GLN A 599 19.78 -5.52 -26.22
C GLN A 599 20.65 -6.71 -25.73
N ASN A 600 20.00 -7.77 -25.21
CA ASN A 600 20.68 -9.02 -24.81
C ASN A 600 21.10 -9.90 -26.00
N GLY A 601 20.81 -9.49 -27.24
CA GLY A 601 21.18 -10.20 -28.48
C GLY A 601 20.23 -11.32 -28.91
N LYS A 602 19.24 -11.68 -28.08
CA LYS A 602 18.18 -12.65 -28.47
C LYS A 602 17.20 -12.02 -29.42
N THR A 603 16.47 -12.84 -30.17
CA THR A 603 15.23 -12.36 -30.83
C THR A 603 14.12 -12.25 -29.79
N LEU A 604 13.18 -11.34 -30.00
CA LEU A 604 12.03 -11.17 -29.11
C LEU A 604 11.31 -12.51 -28.85
N ILE A 605 11.03 -13.26 -29.90
CA ILE A 605 10.34 -14.56 -29.74
C ILE A 605 11.15 -15.56 -28.93
N GLN A 606 12.47 -15.61 -29.09
CA GLN A 606 13.31 -16.49 -28.31
C GLN A 606 13.40 -16.04 -26.84
N ASP A 607 13.42 -14.74 -26.59
CA ASP A 607 13.41 -14.18 -25.25
C ASP A 607 12.08 -14.51 -24.53
N ILE A 608 10.93 -14.42 -25.23
CA ILE A 608 9.63 -14.85 -24.69
C ILE A 608 9.70 -16.32 -24.27
N TYR A 609 10.20 -17.22 -25.12
CA TYR A 609 10.32 -18.65 -24.77
C TYR A 609 11.24 -18.87 -23.57
N ASP A 610 12.44 -18.29 -23.61
CA ASP A 610 13.44 -18.46 -22.59
C ASP A 610 12.95 -17.99 -21.23
N ASN A 611 12.34 -16.82 -21.17
CA ASN A 611 11.85 -16.22 -19.94
C ASN A 611 10.78 -17.09 -19.28
N HIS A 612 9.84 -17.62 -20.07
CA HIS A 612 8.77 -18.47 -19.51
C HIS A 612 9.29 -19.82 -19.01
N PHE A 613 10.28 -20.42 -19.65
CA PHE A 613 10.96 -21.61 -19.13
C PHE A 613 11.76 -21.31 -17.87
N GLU A 614 12.56 -20.25 -17.89
CA GLU A 614 13.37 -19.82 -16.74
C GLU A 614 12.48 -19.47 -15.53
N GLY A 615 11.35 -18.79 -15.74
CA GLY A 615 10.42 -18.44 -14.66
C GLY A 615 9.91 -19.67 -13.91
N VAL A 616 9.52 -20.73 -14.63
CA VAL A 616 9.09 -22.00 -14.01
C VAL A 616 10.23 -22.66 -13.23
N GLU A 617 11.45 -22.71 -13.81
CA GLU A 617 12.64 -23.27 -13.14
C GLU A 617 12.97 -22.53 -11.84
N ARG A 618 12.81 -21.20 -11.82
CA ARG A 618 13.04 -20.40 -10.62
C ARG A 618 12.00 -20.67 -9.52
N VAL A 619 10.72 -20.86 -9.88
CA VAL A 619 9.71 -21.26 -8.89
C VAL A 619 10.03 -22.65 -8.31
N GLN A 620 10.45 -23.59 -9.15
CA GLN A 620 10.90 -24.91 -8.68
C GLN A 620 12.10 -24.80 -7.72
N LYS A 621 13.04 -23.88 -8.01
CA LYS A 621 14.15 -23.60 -7.08
C LYS A 621 13.65 -23.06 -5.74
N TYR A 622 12.59 -22.20 -5.72
CA TYR A 622 12.02 -21.71 -4.46
C TYR A 622 11.47 -22.85 -3.61
N ILE A 623 10.75 -23.80 -4.21
CA ILE A 623 10.26 -25.00 -3.51
C ILE A 623 11.42 -25.74 -2.85
N ALA A 624 12.49 -26.01 -3.61
CA ALA A 624 13.66 -26.68 -3.07
C ALA A 624 14.39 -25.90 -1.96
N GLN A 625 14.49 -24.58 -2.12
CA GLN A 625 15.06 -23.71 -1.10
C GLN A 625 14.18 -23.67 0.17
N TRP A 626 12.86 -23.58 0.03
CA TRP A 626 11.95 -23.58 1.16
C TRP A 626 11.97 -24.90 1.94
N GLN A 627 12.06 -26.03 1.24
CA GLN A 627 12.20 -27.35 1.85
C GLN A 627 13.42 -27.48 2.78
N THR A 628 14.48 -26.73 2.53
CA THR A 628 15.65 -26.73 3.45
C THR A 628 15.37 -26.13 4.81
N LEU A 629 14.26 -25.40 4.95
CA LEU A 629 13.84 -24.68 6.17
C LEU A 629 12.81 -25.45 7.02
N GLU A 630 12.41 -26.66 6.61
CA GLU A 630 11.34 -27.45 7.25
C GLU A 630 11.53 -27.61 8.78
N ASN A 631 12.76 -27.77 9.22
CA ASN A 631 13.06 -27.97 10.65
C ASN A 631 13.38 -26.68 11.41
N GLU A 632 13.37 -25.51 10.73
CA GLU A 632 13.68 -24.22 11.32
C GLU A 632 12.43 -23.32 11.46
N ILE A 633 11.36 -23.60 10.71
CA ILE A 633 10.13 -22.80 10.66
C ILE A 633 9.00 -23.54 11.39
N ASP A 634 8.10 -22.81 12.05
CA ASP A 634 6.90 -23.39 12.62
C ASP A 634 6.03 -24.07 11.54
N GLU A 635 5.38 -25.17 11.92
CA GLU A 635 4.63 -26.03 11.00
C GLU A 635 3.56 -25.29 10.19
N GLU A 636 2.90 -24.33 10.80
CA GLU A 636 1.82 -23.56 10.17
C GLU A 636 2.38 -22.64 9.06
N SER A 637 3.41 -21.84 9.36
CA SER A 637 4.09 -20.99 8.38
C SER A 637 4.75 -21.80 7.28
N TYR A 638 5.38 -22.95 7.64
CA TYR A 638 6.02 -23.83 6.67
C TYR A 638 4.99 -24.41 5.69
N SER A 639 3.90 -24.97 6.20
CA SER A 639 2.84 -25.57 5.39
C SER A 639 2.11 -24.56 4.51
N ASN A 640 1.83 -23.35 5.04
CA ASN A 640 1.21 -22.26 4.27
C ASN A 640 2.05 -21.90 3.05
N VAL A 641 3.35 -21.66 3.24
CA VAL A 641 4.23 -21.25 2.14
C VAL A 641 4.48 -22.39 1.17
N SER A 642 4.66 -23.64 1.67
CA SER A 642 4.85 -24.81 0.81
C SER A 642 3.67 -25.03 -0.15
N GLY A 643 2.43 -25.02 0.39
CA GLY A 643 1.24 -25.19 -0.43
C GLY A 643 1.06 -24.11 -1.49
N LEU A 644 1.36 -22.85 -1.13
CA LEU A 644 1.26 -21.72 -2.06
C LEU A 644 2.41 -21.68 -3.10
N LEU A 645 3.59 -22.17 -2.78
CA LEU A 645 4.67 -22.35 -3.76
C LEU A 645 4.34 -23.45 -4.77
N ASP A 646 3.72 -24.55 -4.35
CA ASP A 646 3.23 -25.61 -5.25
C ASP A 646 2.16 -25.05 -6.19
N GLU A 647 1.19 -24.27 -5.67
CA GLU A 647 0.19 -23.58 -6.48
C GLU A 647 0.83 -22.59 -7.48
N GLN A 648 1.81 -21.82 -7.03
CA GLN A 648 2.56 -20.90 -7.90
C GLN A 648 3.31 -21.64 -9.01
N TYR A 649 3.86 -22.81 -8.72
CA TYR A 649 4.56 -23.63 -9.70
C TYR A 649 3.61 -24.12 -10.79
N ASP A 650 2.44 -24.67 -10.42
CA ASP A 650 1.43 -25.09 -11.37
C ASP A 650 0.95 -23.92 -12.23
N MET A 651 0.73 -22.76 -11.62
CA MET A 651 0.34 -21.55 -12.31
C MET A 651 1.43 -21.04 -13.28
N ALA A 652 2.69 -21.12 -12.87
CA ALA A 652 3.82 -20.73 -13.74
C ALA A 652 3.94 -21.64 -14.97
N ILE A 653 3.66 -22.95 -14.82
CA ILE A 653 3.57 -23.90 -15.94
C ILE A 653 2.42 -23.52 -16.86
N GLU A 654 1.23 -23.21 -16.32
CA GLU A 654 0.08 -22.79 -17.12
C GLU A 654 0.39 -21.53 -17.94
N TRP A 655 1.04 -20.53 -17.34
CA TRP A 655 1.51 -19.32 -18.02
C TRP A 655 2.49 -19.65 -19.13
N ARG A 656 3.54 -20.42 -18.85
CA ARG A 656 4.55 -20.84 -19.84
C ARG A 656 3.89 -21.51 -21.04
N ASP A 657 3.04 -22.48 -20.78
CA ASP A 657 2.46 -23.31 -21.84
C ASP A 657 1.48 -22.50 -22.70
N GLN A 658 0.62 -21.70 -22.10
CA GLN A 658 -0.31 -20.86 -22.85
C GLN A 658 0.39 -19.76 -23.65
N ILE A 659 1.30 -19.01 -23.05
CA ILE A 659 1.97 -17.89 -23.70
C ILE A 659 2.91 -18.38 -24.81
N ASN A 660 3.74 -19.38 -24.54
CA ASN A 660 4.66 -19.91 -25.55
C ASN A 660 3.91 -20.54 -26.74
N THR A 661 2.83 -21.30 -26.48
CA THR A 661 2.00 -21.87 -27.54
C THR A 661 1.32 -20.78 -28.38
N TYR A 662 0.78 -19.75 -27.74
CA TYR A 662 0.15 -18.64 -28.43
C TYR A 662 1.12 -17.92 -29.37
N PHE A 663 2.30 -17.55 -28.88
CA PHE A 663 3.27 -16.81 -29.71
C PHE A 663 3.91 -17.69 -30.79
N PHE A 664 4.07 -18.99 -30.55
CA PHE A 664 4.44 -19.91 -31.62
C PHE A 664 3.39 -19.93 -32.74
N ARG A 665 2.11 -20.09 -32.38
CA ARG A 665 1.02 -20.09 -33.38
C ARG A 665 0.92 -18.78 -34.12
N LYS A 666 1.19 -17.64 -33.49
CA LYS A 666 1.20 -16.32 -34.15
C LYS A 666 2.39 -16.14 -35.09
N SER A 667 3.59 -16.46 -34.64
CA SER A 667 4.84 -16.18 -35.36
C SER A 667 5.24 -17.29 -36.34
N GLY A 668 4.88 -18.54 -36.09
CA GLY A 668 5.40 -19.71 -36.77
C GLY A 668 6.89 -20.00 -36.54
N ILE A 669 7.52 -19.33 -35.57
CA ILE A 669 8.94 -19.47 -35.27
C ILE A 669 9.11 -20.43 -34.08
N SER A 670 9.83 -21.54 -34.29
CA SER A 670 10.10 -22.55 -33.28
C SER A 670 11.12 -22.06 -32.24
N ASP A 671 11.05 -22.66 -31.05
CA ASP A 671 12.08 -22.49 -30.03
C ASP A 671 13.44 -23.04 -30.55
N LYS A 672 14.50 -22.26 -30.41
CA LYS A 672 15.86 -22.61 -30.80
C LYS A 672 16.37 -23.90 -30.15
N TYR A 673 15.89 -24.18 -28.93
CA TYR A 673 16.33 -25.33 -28.15
C TYR A 673 15.41 -26.54 -28.27
N ASN A 674 14.36 -26.45 -29.11
CA ASN A 674 13.36 -27.50 -29.29
C ASN A 674 12.72 -27.99 -27.97
N ARG A 675 12.55 -27.08 -27.02
CA ARG A 675 11.82 -27.41 -25.79
C ARG A 675 10.34 -27.63 -26.11
N ASN A 676 9.70 -28.45 -25.27
CA ASN A 676 8.29 -28.76 -25.51
C ASN A 676 7.41 -27.53 -25.18
N ILE A 677 6.74 -27.01 -26.19
CA ILE A 677 5.80 -25.89 -26.09
C ILE A 677 4.35 -26.38 -26.12
N TYR A 678 4.13 -27.59 -26.63
CA TYR A 678 2.80 -28.16 -26.85
C TYR A 678 2.61 -29.42 -26.01
N ASN A 679 2.00 -29.35 -24.91
CA ASN A 679 1.46 -30.50 -24.19
C ASN A 679 -0.02 -30.33 -23.97
#